data_45c62dade0ca04cf619d0341bff7dd3e
#
_entry.id   45c62dade0ca04cf619d0341bff7dd3e
#
_cell.length_a   1.000
_cell.length_b   1.000
_cell.length_c   1.000
_cell.angle_alpha   90.00
_cell.angle_beta   90.00
_cell.angle_gamma   90.00
#
_symmetry.space_group_name_H-M   'P 1'
#
loop_
_entity.id
_entity.type
_entity.pdbx_description
1 polymer ?
#
loop_
_entity_poly.entity_id
_entity_poly.type
_entity_poly.pdbx_seq_one_letter_code
_entity_poly.pdbx_strand_id
1 'polypeptide(L)'
;MDDKIFDSIKQVDLKETMENSYIDYAMSVIASRALPDVRDGLKPVQRRVLYSMIELNNGPDKPHRKCARIVGDTMGKYHPHGDSSIYGALVNMAQEWSTRYPLVDGHGNFGSVDGDGAAAMRYTEARLSKISMEMLADINKDTVDFVPNFDETEKEPVVLPSRYPNLLVNGTTGIAVGMATNIPPHNLKEVVSAVTKIINNRIDEDRKTDIEEILPLVKAPDFPTGGLILGTAGSEEAYRTGRGKVRVRAITDIETLSNGKSQIIVTELPFMVNKAKLLEKIAELHREKKIDGITGLRDESSREGMRIVIELRRDVNSNVILNQLFKHTQLQDTFGIIMLALVNNEPKVLNLLDMLELYIRHQEDVVTRRTRYDLNKAEERDHILQGLLIALDNIDEVIQIIRSSKTTQIAKERLMERFQLTEIQATSICDMRLHALTGLEREKLENEHKELQIKIAQLKAILADEKLLLGVIRDEITIISDKYGDERRSKIGFDEFDITMEDLIPKGNSVIAMTSLGYIKRMTVDNFKSQNRGGKGIKGMQTIEDDYLEDLLMTANHDYLMFFTNYGRVYRLKAYEIPEAGRTARGTAIINLLLLNPGEKISAIIPLKEYEEDTNLFMVTKRGIVKKTSVMEYSNIRKNGLIAINLRDDDELIEVKVTDQDSDIFLVTKYGMCIRFKETDVRNTGRMSMGVIGMNLNDTDEVVGMQLKSQGDSLLIVSENGLGKRTYIDEFTVQHRGGKGIKCYKITEKTGYVIGVKAVNDEHEIMMITTEGIIIQLRMEDISTLGRITSGVKLINLDKGVKVAKIAKVREKVSDGTAEYHVEEETEEGNE
;
A
#
# COMPACT_ATOMS: atom_id res chain seq x y z
N MET A 1 -36.09 62.47 -30.72
CA MET A 1 -36.13 61.37 -29.73
C MET A 1 -34.70 60.93 -29.53
N ASP A 2 -34.10 61.46 -28.47
CA ASP A 2 -32.69 61.14 -28.15
C ASP A 2 -32.74 59.77 -27.46
N ASP A 3 -32.32 58.73 -28.13
CA ASP A 3 -31.97 57.46 -27.53
C ASP A 3 -30.74 57.63 -26.68
N LYS A 4 -30.94 57.89 -25.39
CA LYS A 4 -29.88 57.80 -24.40
C LYS A 4 -29.53 56.32 -24.21
N ILE A 5 -28.52 55.85 -24.93
CA ILE A 5 -27.81 54.62 -24.62
C ILE A 5 -27.12 54.85 -23.29
N PHE A 6 -27.68 54.34 -22.22
CA PHE A 6 -27.03 54.35 -20.92
C PHE A 6 -26.00 53.21 -20.88
N ASP A 7 -24.78 53.48 -21.30
CA ASP A 7 -23.64 52.61 -21.00
C ASP A 7 -23.35 52.73 -19.51
N SER A 8 -23.77 51.74 -18.77
CA SER A 8 -23.43 51.59 -17.38
C SER A 8 -22.03 50.95 -17.28
N ILE A 9 -20.99 51.80 -17.15
CA ILE A 9 -19.62 51.32 -16.86
C ILE A 9 -19.57 50.91 -15.40
N LYS A 10 -19.54 49.59 -15.14
CA LYS A 10 -19.26 49.05 -13.83
C LYS A 10 -17.74 48.88 -13.67
N GLN A 11 -17.17 49.48 -12.63
CA GLN A 11 -15.82 49.20 -12.22
C GLN A 11 -15.78 47.79 -11.56
N VAL A 12 -14.95 46.90 -12.08
CA VAL A 12 -14.81 45.52 -11.59
C VAL A 12 -13.34 45.29 -11.23
N ASP A 13 -13.10 44.75 -10.06
CA ASP A 13 -11.75 44.33 -9.70
C ASP A 13 -11.37 43.11 -10.54
N LEU A 14 -10.32 43.25 -11.34
CA LEU A 14 -9.84 42.19 -12.23
C LEU A 14 -9.43 40.95 -11.43
N LYS A 15 -8.77 41.14 -10.30
CA LYS A 15 -8.28 40.03 -9.45
C LYS A 15 -9.47 39.24 -8.89
N GLU A 16 -10.42 39.92 -8.27
CA GLU A 16 -11.61 39.28 -7.68
C GLU A 16 -12.44 38.55 -8.75
N THR A 17 -12.62 39.20 -9.90
CA THR A 17 -13.35 38.58 -11.03
C THR A 17 -12.65 37.33 -11.57
N MET A 18 -11.31 37.38 -11.67
CA MET A 18 -10.52 36.22 -12.12
C MET A 18 -10.55 35.08 -11.11
N GLU A 19 -10.41 35.39 -9.82
CA GLU A 19 -10.48 34.41 -8.75
C GLU A 19 -11.85 33.71 -8.71
N ASN A 20 -12.95 34.46 -8.74
CA ASN A 20 -14.31 33.93 -8.76
C ASN A 20 -14.56 33.08 -10.01
N SER A 21 -14.21 33.58 -11.17
CA SER A 21 -14.39 32.85 -12.43
C SER A 21 -13.56 31.56 -12.50
N TYR A 22 -12.36 31.57 -11.91
CA TYR A 22 -11.53 30.38 -11.83
C TYR A 22 -12.10 29.34 -10.87
N ILE A 23 -12.64 29.78 -9.72
CA ILE A 23 -13.31 28.90 -8.75
C ILE A 23 -14.55 28.27 -9.40
N ASP A 24 -15.39 29.04 -10.06
CA ASP A 24 -16.59 28.55 -10.73
C ASP A 24 -16.25 27.54 -11.84
N TYR A 25 -15.21 27.83 -12.63
CA TYR A 25 -14.71 26.89 -13.63
C TYR A 25 -14.18 25.60 -12.99
N ALA A 26 -13.39 25.72 -11.93
CA ALA A 26 -12.83 24.57 -11.20
C ALA A 26 -13.94 23.69 -10.62
N MET A 27 -14.93 24.29 -9.98
CA MET A 27 -16.10 23.58 -9.43
C MET A 27 -16.88 22.86 -10.54
N SER A 28 -17.11 23.52 -11.67
CA SER A 28 -17.78 22.90 -12.80
C SER A 28 -17.00 21.71 -13.38
N VAL A 29 -15.68 21.83 -13.51
CA VAL A 29 -14.83 20.72 -14.01
C VAL A 29 -14.81 19.55 -13.03
N ILE A 30 -14.75 19.82 -11.73
CA ILE A 30 -14.74 18.79 -10.68
C ILE A 30 -16.08 18.06 -10.62
N ALA A 31 -17.18 18.79 -10.43
CA ALA A 31 -18.49 18.20 -10.16
C ALA A 31 -19.19 17.68 -11.43
N SER A 32 -18.95 18.29 -12.60
CA SER A 32 -19.80 18.06 -13.79
C SER A 32 -19.06 17.58 -15.03
N ARG A 33 -17.76 17.26 -14.96
CA ARG A 33 -16.98 16.89 -16.16
C ARG A 33 -15.99 15.75 -15.96
N ALA A 34 -15.01 15.91 -15.07
CA ALA A 34 -13.80 15.07 -15.06
C ALA A 34 -13.90 13.87 -14.14
N LEU A 35 -14.60 13.98 -13.01
CA LEU A 35 -14.67 12.97 -11.97
C LEU A 35 -15.92 12.08 -12.10
N PRO A 36 -15.80 10.78 -11.76
CA PRO A 36 -16.93 9.85 -11.73
C PRO A 36 -17.70 10.00 -10.42
N ASP A 37 -19.01 9.69 -10.45
CA ASP A 37 -19.80 9.47 -9.24
C ASP A 37 -19.48 8.08 -8.68
N VAL A 38 -19.32 7.96 -7.36
CA VAL A 38 -18.97 6.69 -6.71
C VAL A 38 -20.02 5.60 -6.88
N ARG A 39 -21.30 5.99 -7.05
CA ARG A 39 -22.46 5.09 -7.12
C ARG A 39 -22.52 4.31 -8.44
N ASP A 40 -22.33 4.98 -9.58
CA ASP A 40 -22.40 4.35 -10.91
C ASP A 40 -21.08 4.32 -11.68
N GLY A 41 -20.04 4.99 -11.17
CA GLY A 41 -18.71 5.01 -11.78
C GLY A 41 -18.62 5.77 -13.10
N LEU A 42 -19.60 6.57 -13.44
CA LEU A 42 -19.69 7.26 -14.73
C LEU A 42 -19.41 8.76 -14.59
N LYS A 43 -18.76 9.29 -15.62
CA LYS A 43 -18.72 10.73 -15.84
C LYS A 43 -20.05 11.19 -16.45
N PRO A 44 -20.44 12.47 -16.29
CA PRO A 44 -21.72 12.96 -16.82
C PRO A 44 -21.93 12.68 -18.31
N VAL A 45 -20.89 12.85 -19.14
CA VAL A 45 -21.00 12.56 -20.58
C VAL A 45 -21.30 11.08 -20.85
N GLN A 46 -20.65 10.15 -20.14
CA GLN A 46 -20.89 8.72 -20.30
C GLN A 46 -22.31 8.32 -19.88
N ARG A 47 -22.76 8.83 -18.75
CA ARG A 47 -24.12 8.61 -18.24
C ARG A 47 -25.16 9.10 -19.22
N ARG A 48 -24.98 10.29 -19.77
CA ARG A 48 -25.90 10.90 -20.76
C ARG A 48 -25.93 10.12 -22.06
N VAL A 49 -24.80 9.61 -22.55
CA VAL A 49 -24.73 8.75 -23.74
C VAL A 49 -25.52 7.46 -23.52
N LEU A 50 -25.32 6.75 -22.41
CA LEU A 50 -26.02 5.50 -22.11
C LEU A 50 -27.55 5.75 -21.96
N TYR A 51 -27.90 6.84 -21.27
CA TYR A 51 -29.31 7.22 -21.10
C TYR A 51 -29.98 7.60 -22.44
N SER A 52 -29.33 8.37 -23.29
CA SER A 52 -29.81 8.66 -24.64
C SER A 52 -30.01 7.39 -25.47
N MET A 53 -29.09 6.42 -25.36
CA MET A 53 -29.20 5.15 -26.08
C MET A 53 -30.39 4.31 -25.64
N ILE A 54 -30.75 4.27 -24.35
CA ILE A 54 -31.95 3.54 -23.91
C ILE A 54 -33.23 4.26 -24.33
N GLU A 55 -33.27 5.60 -24.25
CA GLU A 55 -34.39 6.40 -24.73
C GLU A 55 -34.61 6.21 -26.24
N LEU A 56 -33.57 6.07 -27.02
CA LEU A 56 -33.62 5.70 -28.43
C LEU A 56 -34.07 4.26 -28.67
N ASN A 57 -34.35 3.46 -27.64
CA ASN A 57 -34.64 2.02 -27.76
C ASN A 57 -33.54 1.28 -28.56
N ASN A 58 -32.28 1.55 -28.19
CA ASN A 58 -31.09 1.00 -28.85
C ASN A 58 -30.43 -0.08 -28.00
N GLY A 59 -31.22 -1.04 -27.54
CA GLY A 59 -30.77 -2.18 -26.72
C GLY A 59 -29.96 -3.23 -27.49
N PRO A 60 -29.38 -4.23 -26.79
CA PRO A 60 -28.54 -5.27 -27.39
C PRO A 60 -29.28 -6.22 -28.35
N ASP A 61 -30.60 -6.27 -28.27
CA ASP A 61 -31.50 -7.04 -29.13
C ASP A 61 -31.94 -6.29 -30.38
N LYS A 62 -31.57 -5.01 -30.52
CA LYS A 62 -31.94 -4.15 -31.64
C LYS A 62 -30.77 -4.02 -32.62
N PRO A 63 -31.04 -3.62 -33.88
CA PRO A 63 -30.01 -3.28 -34.84
C PRO A 63 -29.13 -2.13 -34.34
N HIS A 64 -27.85 -2.17 -34.71
CA HIS A 64 -26.93 -1.04 -34.47
C HIS A 64 -27.47 0.24 -35.15
N ARG A 65 -27.27 1.38 -34.51
CA ARG A 65 -27.56 2.69 -35.03
C ARG A 65 -26.30 3.46 -35.35
N LYS A 66 -26.37 4.37 -36.35
CA LYS A 66 -25.26 5.27 -36.66
C LYS A 66 -24.85 6.07 -35.41
N CYS A 67 -23.55 6.09 -35.10
CA CYS A 67 -23.03 6.86 -33.94
C CYS A 67 -23.42 8.34 -34.06
N ALA A 68 -23.46 8.90 -35.27
CA ALA A 68 -23.91 10.27 -35.50
C ALA A 68 -25.33 10.55 -34.97
N ARG A 69 -26.25 9.56 -35.02
CA ARG A 69 -27.56 9.69 -34.42
C ARG A 69 -27.54 9.73 -32.92
N ILE A 70 -26.76 8.83 -32.29
CA ILE A 70 -26.62 8.75 -30.84
C ILE A 70 -25.99 10.04 -30.30
N VAL A 71 -24.90 10.49 -30.95
CA VAL A 71 -24.21 11.74 -30.59
C VAL A 71 -25.13 12.95 -30.74
N GLY A 72 -25.87 13.04 -31.86
CA GLY A 72 -26.81 14.15 -32.11
C GLY A 72 -27.95 14.21 -31.09
N ASP A 73 -28.51 13.07 -30.69
CA ASP A 73 -29.58 13.00 -29.69
C ASP A 73 -29.04 13.37 -28.28
N THR A 74 -27.87 12.83 -27.92
CA THR A 74 -27.22 13.16 -26.66
C THR A 74 -26.88 14.66 -26.57
N MET A 75 -26.31 15.22 -27.62
CA MET A 75 -25.93 16.64 -27.70
C MET A 75 -27.16 17.57 -27.63
N GLY A 76 -28.19 17.21 -28.36
CA GLY A 76 -29.40 18.04 -28.44
C GLY A 76 -30.27 18.04 -27.18
N LYS A 77 -30.27 16.93 -26.45
CA LYS A 77 -31.12 16.79 -25.27
C LYS A 77 -30.41 16.94 -23.94
N TYR A 78 -29.18 16.46 -23.81
CA TYR A 78 -28.57 16.27 -22.47
C TYR A 78 -27.21 16.93 -22.32
N HIS A 79 -26.37 16.95 -23.36
CA HIS A 79 -24.96 17.35 -23.20
C HIS A 79 -24.56 18.47 -24.17
N PRO A 80 -24.70 19.76 -23.78
CA PRO A 80 -24.48 20.92 -24.66
C PRO A 80 -22.99 21.22 -24.89
N HIS A 81 -22.25 20.26 -25.43
CA HIS A 81 -20.81 20.34 -25.71
C HIS A 81 -20.51 19.78 -27.11
N GLY A 82 -19.26 19.92 -27.56
CA GLY A 82 -18.86 19.48 -28.89
C GLY A 82 -19.09 17.99 -29.15
N ASP A 83 -19.55 17.70 -30.37
CA ASP A 83 -19.86 16.35 -30.85
C ASP A 83 -18.66 15.38 -30.78
N SER A 84 -17.45 15.87 -30.99
CA SER A 84 -16.21 15.12 -30.91
C SER A 84 -15.95 14.60 -29.49
N SER A 85 -16.31 15.36 -28.47
CA SER A 85 -16.20 14.97 -27.06
C SER A 85 -17.16 13.82 -26.72
N ILE A 86 -18.40 13.94 -27.16
CA ILE A 86 -19.44 12.90 -26.95
C ILE A 86 -19.08 11.63 -27.72
N TYR A 87 -18.65 11.77 -28.97
CA TYR A 87 -18.24 10.64 -29.78
C TYR A 87 -17.00 9.95 -29.21
N GLY A 88 -16.01 10.70 -28.71
CA GLY A 88 -14.84 10.15 -28.04
C GLY A 88 -15.20 9.34 -26.80
N ALA A 89 -16.16 9.80 -25.99
CA ALA A 89 -16.65 9.05 -24.84
C ALA A 89 -17.37 7.75 -25.26
N LEU A 90 -18.21 7.80 -26.29
CA LEU A 90 -18.89 6.62 -26.83
C LEU A 90 -17.87 5.60 -27.38
N VAL A 91 -16.88 6.06 -28.13
CA VAL A 91 -15.81 5.21 -28.67
C VAL A 91 -15.04 4.52 -27.56
N ASN A 92 -14.64 5.25 -26.53
CA ASN A 92 -13.89 4.69 -25.39
C ASN A 92 -14.68 3.57 -24.69
N MET A 93 -15.99 3.74 -24.49
CA MET A 93 -16.85 2.71 -23.88
C MET A 93 -17.05 1.46 -24.78
N ALA A 94 -16.71 1.53 -26.07
CA ALA A 94 -16.80 0.41 -26.99
C ALA A 94 -15.47 -0.31 -27.23
N GLN A 95 -14.33 0.27 -26.80
CA GLN A 95 -12.99 -0.29 -27.02
C GLN A 95 -12.65 -1.36 -26.00
N GLU A 96 -12.41 -2.58 -26.43
CA GLU A 96 -12.08 -3.74 -25.59
C GLU A 96 -10.70 -3.64 -24.89
N TRP A 97 -9.80 -2.77 -25.37
CA TRP A 97 -8.51 -2.49 -24.76
C TRP A 97 -8.53 -1.28 -23.80
N SER A 98 -9.61 -0.49 -23.81
CA SER A 98 -9.80 0.67 -22.94
C SER A 98 -10.74 0.38 -21.77
N THR A 99 -11.76 -0.45 -21.98
CA THR A 99 -12.81 -0.75 -21.02
C THR A 99 -12.85 -2.26 -20.76
N ARG A 100 -12.73 -2.67 -19.49
CA ARG A 100 -12.63 -4.10 -19.12
C ARG A 100 -13.90 -4.89 -19.46
N TYR A 101 -15.06 -4.26 -19.28
CA TYR A 101 -16.38 -4.77 -19.65
C TYR A 101 -17.07 -3.67 -20.49
N PRO A 102 -16.96 -3.69 -21.83
CA PRO A 102 -17.48 -2.63 -22.68
C PRO A 102 -18.97 -2.39 -22.49
N LEU A 103 -19.34 -1.12 -22.35
CA LEU A 103 -20.73 -0.70 -22.15
C LEU A 103 -21.46 -0.47 -23.49
N VAL A 104 -20.71 -0.31 -24.55
CA VAL A 104 -21.20 -0.08 -25.91
C VAL A 104 -20.72 -1.21 -26.82
N ASP A 105 -21.64 -1.78 -27.59
CA ASP A 105 -21.35 -2.73 -28.66
C ASP A 105 -21.20 -1.96 -29.97
N GLY A 106 -19.95 -1.83 -30.43
CA GLY A 106 -19.58 -1.05 -31.62
C GLY A 106 -19.45 -1.91 -32.86
N HIS A 107 -19.92 -1.38 -34.01
CA HIS A 107 -19.74 -1.99 -35.33
C HIS A 107 -19.06 -1.01 -36.29
N GLY A 108 -17.93 -1.43 -36.87
CA GLY A 108 -17.09 -0.60 -37.70
C GLY A 108 -15.68 -0.39 -37.12
N ASN A 109 -15.00 0.67 -37.53
CA ASN A 109 -13.68 1.02 -37.06
C ASN A 109 -13.75 1.98 -35.85
N PHE A 110 -13.50 1.46 -34.67
CA PHE A 110 -13.43 2.19 -33.39
C PHE A 110 -11.98 2.48 -32.94
N GLY A 111 -11.01 2.44 -33.88
CA GLY A 111 -9.61 2.66 -33.58
C GLY A 111 -8.83 1.36 -33.35
N SER A 112 -7.57 1.48 -32.93
CA SER A 112 -6.71 0.36 -32.64
C SER A 112 -5.79 0.63 -31.45
N VAL A 113 -5.10 -0.40 -30.97
CA VAL A 113 -4.06 -0.31 -29.92
C VAL A 113 -2.84 0.50 -30.42
N ASP A 114 -2.69 0.69 -31.72
CA ASP A 114 -1.66 1.54 -32.33
C ASP A 114 -1.93 3.04 -32.16
N GLY A 115 -3.09 3.38 -31.61
CA GLY A 115 -3.50 4.77 -31.41
C GLY A 115 -4.18 5.39 -32.61
N ASP A 116 -4.58 4.58 -33.59
CA ASP A 116 -5.43 5.05 -34.68
C ASP A 116 -6.77 5.52 -34.12
N GLY A 117 -7.23 6.67 -34.61
CA GLY A 117 -8.53 7.19 -34.24
C GLY A 117 -9.67 6.35 -34.82
N ALA A 118 -10.83 6.43 -34.19
CA ALA A 118 -12.05 5.85 -34.76
C ALA A 118 -12.41 6.54 -36.08
N ALA A 119 -13.07 5.80 -36.97
CA ALA A 119 -13.64 6.38 -38.18
C ALA A 119 -14.70 7.42 -37.84
N ALA A 120 -14.98 8.36 -38.75
CA ALA A 120 -15.97 9.39 -38.50
C ALA A 120 -17.35 8.78 -38.14
N MET A 121 -18.08 9.40 -37.20
CA MET A 121 -19.33 8.90 -36.61
C MET A 121 -20.44 8.57 -37.60
N ARG A 122 -20.34 9.07 -38.84
CA ARG A 122 -21.27 8.75 -39.91
C ARG A 122 -21.07 7.35 -40.51
N TYR A 123 -19.89 6.76 -40.30
CA TYR A 123 -19.55 5.39 -40.76
C TYR A 123 -19.73 4.32 -39.67
N THR A 124 -19.43 4.66 -38.43
CA THR A 124 -19.55 3.74 -37.30
C THR A 124 -20.97 3.60 -36.78
N GLU A 125 -21.27 2.44 -36.24
CA GLU A 125 -22.57 2.12 -35.66
C GLU A 125 -22.38 1.56 -34.24
N ALA A 126 -23.37 1.77 -33.37
CA ALA A 126 -23.32 1.32 -32.00
C ALA A 126 -24.70 0.96 -31.45
N ARG A 127 -24.69 0.13 -30.40
CA ARG A 127 -25.85 -0.17 -29.55
C ARG A 127 -25.37 -0.44 -28.13
N LEU A 128 -26.28 -0.48 -27.17
CA LEU A 128 -25.98 -0.88 -25.80
C LEU A 128 -25.48 -2.33 -25.77
N SER A 129 -24.45 -2.61 -24.98
CA SER A 129 -24.01 -3.96 -24.71
C SER A 129 -24.97 -4.67 -23.73
N LYS A 130 -24.86 -6.00 -23.61
CA LYS A 130 -25.71 -6.76 -22.68
C LYS A 130 -25.49 -6.34 -21.23
N ILE A 131 -24.26 -6.09 -20.82
CA ILE A 131 -23.94 -5.69 -19.44
C ILE A 131 -24.39 -4.27 -19.11
N SER A 132 -24.44 -3.36 -20.10
CA SER A 132 -24.94 -2.00 -19.86
C SER A 132 -26.43 -1.95 -19.55
N MET A 133 -27.20 -3.00 -19.92
CA MET A 133 -28.58 -3.11 -19.49
C MET A 133 -28.72 -3.29 -17.96
N GLU A 134 -27.74 -3.88 -17.31
CA GLU A 134 -27.69 -3.97 -15.85
C GLU A 134 -27.39 -2.62 -15.18
N MET A 135 -26.71 -1.70 -15.90
CA MET A 135 -26.52 -0.31 -15.43
C MET A 135 -27.82 0.50 -15.45
N LEU A 136 -28.68 0.22 -16.42
CA LEU A 136 -29.91 0.95 -16.72
C LEU A 136 -31.17 0.26 -16.21
N ALA A 137 -31.03 -0.92 -15.59
CA ALA A 137 -32.16 -1.75 -15.17
C ALA A 137 -33.07 -1.01 -14.20
N ASP A 138 -34.36 -1.14 -14.42
CA ASP A 138 -35.42 -0.54 -13.58
C ASP A 138 -35.35 1.01 -13.45
N ILE A 139 -34.69 1.72 -14.38
CA ILE A 139 -34.58 3.19 -14.35
C ILE A 139 -35.98 3.87 -14.43
N ASN A 140 -36.96 3.20 -15.03
CA ASN A 140 -38.34 3.67 -15.18
C ASN A 140 -39.22 3.41 -13.94
N LYS A 141 -38.66 2.84 -12.87
CA LYS A 141 -39.37 2.50 -11.62
C LYS A 141 -39.04 3.46 -10.47
N ASP A 142 -38.76 4.71 -10.80
CA ASP A 142 -38.40 5.74 -9.79
C ASP A 142 -37.23 5.35 -8.88
N THR A 143 -36.27 4.60 -9.43
CA THR A 143 -35.11 4.07 -8.67
C THR A 143 -34.04 5.10 -8.39
N VAL A 144 -33.96 6.17 -9.20
CA VAL A 144 -32.97 7.25 -9.11
C VAL A 144 -33.65 8.60 -9.33
N ASP A 145 -32.98 9.66 -8.87
CA ASP A 145 -33.48 11.01 -9.05
C ASP A 145 -33.25 11.54 -10.47
N PHE A 146 -34.17 12.31 -10.96
CA PHE A 146 -34.11 13.01 -12.24
C PHE A 146 -34.08 14.52 -12.01
N VAL A 147 -33.23 15.20 -12.77
CA VAL A 147 -33.14 16.66 -12.78
C VAL A 147 -33.45 17.20 -14.18
N PRO A 148 -33.93 18.43 -14.32
CA PRO A 148 -34.05 19.07 -15.61
C PRO A 148 -32.69 19.12 -16.33
N ASN A 149 -32.72 18.98 -17.66
CA ASN A 149 -31.57 19.19 -18.50
C ASN A 149 -31.19 20.69 -18.58
N PHE A 150 -30.21 21.05 -19.41
CA PHE A 150 -29.68 22.42 -19.54
C PHE A 150 -30.69 23.47 -20.01
N ASP A 151 -31.74 23.10 -20.74
CA ASP A 151 -32.79 23.99 -21.27
C ASP A 151 -34.17 23.73 -20.64
N GLU A 152 -34.24 22.86 -19.61
CA GLU A 152 -35.45 22.49 -18.86
C GLU A 152 -36.54 21.81 -19.71
N THR A 153 -36.21 21.36 -20.92
CA THR A 153 -37.18 20.68 -21.80
C THR A 153 -37.28 19.19 -21.54
N GLU A 154 -36.23 18.56 -21.07
CA GLU A 154 -36.12 17.12 -20.79
C GLU A 154 -35.63 16.87 -19.37
N LYS A 155 -35.69 15.62 -18.93
CA LYS A 155 -35.14 15.22 -17.65
C LYS A 155 -34.02 14.22 -17.86
N GLU A 156 -32.94 14.35 -17.07
CA GLU A 156 -31.83 13.43 -17.08
C GLU A 156 -31.61 12.80 -15.69
N PRO A 157 -31.15 11.55 -15.60
CA PRO A 157 -30.87 10.92 -14.32
C PRO A 157 -29.60 11.50 -13.68
N VAL A 158 -29.65 11.76 -12.39
CA VAL A 158 -28.49 12.21 -11.60
C VAL A 158 -27.42 11.10 -11.55
N VAL A 159 -27.87 9.85 -11.45
CA VAL A 159 -27.03 8.65 -11.38
C VAL A 159 -27.82 7.49 -12.01
N LEU A 160 -27.11 6.46 -12.49
CA LEU A 160 -27.79 5.24 -12.97
C LEU A 160 -28.01 4.23 -11.82
N PRO A 161 -28.99 3.35 -11.93
CA PRO A 161 -29.23 2.29 -10.92
C PRO A 161 -28.03 1.37 -10.68
N SER A 162 -27.26 1.07 -11.72
CA SER A 162 -25.96 0.38 -11.68
C SER A 162 -25.93 -0.88 -10.79
N ARG A 163 -26.56 -1.98 -11.23
CA ARG A 163 -26.65 -3.23 -10.46
C ARG A 163 -25.33 -3.95 -10.17
N TYR A 164 -24.22 -3.44 -10.66
CA TYR A 164 -22.87 -3.89 -10.34
C TYR A 164 -21.94 -2.69 -10.11
N PRO A 165 -20.85 -2.82 -9.33
CA PRO A 165 -19.97 -1.71 -8.96
C PRO A 165 -19.05 -1.30 -10.12
N ASN A 166 -19.63 -0.64 -11.11
CA ASN A 166 -18.97 -0.26 -12.36
C ASN A 166 -17.71 0.58 -12.15
N LEU A 167 -17.68 1.43 -11.12
CA LEU A 167 -16.48 2.24 -10.81
C LEU A 167 -15.22 1.40 -10.63
N LEU A 168 -15.32 0.30 -9.91
CA LEU A 168 -14.21 -0.62 -9.68
C LEU A 168 -14.02 -1.58 -10.85
N VAL A 169 -15.11 -2.06 -11.44
CA VAL A 169 -15.07 -3.08 -12.51
C VAL A 169 -14.43 -2.52 -13.78
N ASN A 170 -14.84 -1.34 -14.24
CA ASN A 170 -14.29 -0.71 -15.44
C ASN A 170 -13.20 0.33 -15.14
N GLY A 171 -13.10 0.82 -13.91
CA GLY A 171 -12.19 1.89 -13.58
C GLY A 171 -12.53 3.21 -14.28
N THR A 172 -11.70 4.21 -14.09
CA THR A 172 -11.80 5.50 -14.78
C THR A 172 -10.53 6.32 -14.62
N THR A 173 -10.26 7.17 -15.58
CA THR A 173 -9.18 8.17 -15.50
C THR A 173 -9.75 9.55 -15.75
N GLY A 174 -9.29 10.57 -15.02
CA GLY A 174 -9.78 11.93 -15.19
C GLY A 174 -8.86 12.96 -14.59
N ILE A 175 -8.72 14.09 -15.27
CA ILE A 175 -7.90 15.21 -14.80
C ILE A 175 -8.85 16.39 -14.57
N ALA A 176 -8.97 16.81 -13.32
CA ALA A 176 -9.71 17.98 -12.89
C ALA A 176 -8.76 19.12 -12.50
N VAL A 177 -9.31 20.24 -12.05
CA VAL A 177 -8.51 21.36 -11.57
C VAL A 177 -7.99 21.03 -10.16
N GLY A 178 -6.68 20.98 -10.00
CA GLY A 178 -6.02 20.70 -8.72
C GLY A 178 -6.04 19.25 -8.25
N MET A 179 -6.71 18.35 -8.99
CA MET A 179 -6.80 16.93 -8.63
C MET A 179 -6.98 16.04 -9.86
N ALA A 180 -6.64 14.76 -9.69
CA ALA A 180 -6.84 13.74 -10.72
C ALA A 180 -7.36 12.46 -10.11
N THR A 181 -8.11 11.70 -10.89
CA THR A 181 -8.53 10.33 -10.56
C THR A 181 -7.89 9.35 -11.54
N ASN A 182 -7.48 8.20 -11.04
CA ASN A 182 -6.95 7.10 -11.85
C ASN A 182 -7.25 5.77 -11.16
N ILE A 183 -8.47 5.32 -11.33
CA ILE A 183 -8.97 4.08 -10.72
C ILE A 183 -8.81 2.96 -11.74
N PRO A 184 -8.03 1.92 -11.42
CA PRO A 184 -7.83 0.79 -12.33
C PRO A 184 -9.08 -0.08 -12.42
N PRO A 185 -9.28 -0.80 -13.54
CA PRO A 185 -10.31 -1.81 -13.66
C PRO A 185 -9.99 -3.07 -12.85
N HIS A 186 -11.04 -3.82 -12.48
CA HIS A 186 -10.94 -5.06 -11.70
C HIS A 186 -11.80 -6.17 -12.28
N ASN A 187 -11.51 -7.40 -11.89
CA ASN A 187 -12.31 -8.55 -12.27
C ASN A 187 -13.68 -8.53 -11.58
N LEU A 188 -14.74 -8.74 -12.35
CA LEU A 188 -16.12 -8.69 -11.85
C LEU A 188 -16.38 -9.70 -10.73
N LYS A 189 -15.91 -10.96 -10.89
CA LYS A 189 -16.09 -12.01 -9.89
C LYS A 189 -15.42 -11.65 -8.56
N GLU A 190 -14.20 -11.08 -8.61
CA GLU A 190 -13.46 -10.68 -7.41
C GLU A 190 -14.18 -9.55 -6.67
N VAL A 191 -14.62 -8.52 -7.39
CA VAL A 191 -15.31 -7.37 -6.78
C VAL A 191 -16.67 -7.79 -6.22
N VAL A 192 -17.43 -8.62 -6.94
CA VAL A 192 -18.70 -9.17 -6.45
C VAL A 192 -18.50 -10.05 -5.22
N SER A 193 -17.44 -10.85 -5.18
CA SER A 193 -17.10 -11.65 -3.99
C SER A 193 -16.85 -10.77 -2.76
N ALA A 194 -16.18 -9.61 -2.94
CA ALA A 194 -15.99 -8.64 -1.88
C ALA A 194 -17.31 -8.00 -1.41
N VAL A 195 -18.18 -7.59 -2.34
CA VAL A 195 -19.53 -7.08 -2.01
C VAL A 195 -20.34 -8.11 -1.25
N THR A 196 -20.35 -9.36 -1.72
CA THR A 196 -21.07 -10.48 -1.08
C THR A 196 -20.53 -10.72 0.34
N LYS A 197 -19.21 -10.66 0.56
CA LYS A 197 -18.62 -10.79 1.89
C LYS A 197 -19.10 -9.69 2.84
N ILE A 198 -19.12 -8.42 2.39
CA ILE A 198 -19.61 -7.30 3.19
C ILE A 198 -21.07 -7.51 3.57
N ILE A 199 -21.91 -7.92 2.61
CA ILE A 199 -23.34 -8.17 2.84
C ILE A 199 -23.53 -9.32 3.82
N ASN A 200 -22.82 -10.45 3.64
CA ASN A 200 -22.93 -11.59 4.54
C ASN A 200 -22.52 -11.24 5.98
N ASN A 201 -21.44 -10.48 6.17
CA ASN A 201 -21.05 -10.02 7.51
C ASN A 201 -22.15 -9.18 8.18
N ARG A 202 -22.91 -8.37 7.41
CA ARG A 202 -24.05 -7.59 7.93
C ARG A 202 -25.26 -8.47 8.23
N ILE A 203 -25.56 -9.45 7.38
CA ILE A 203 -26.74 -10.33 7.54
C ILE A 203 -26.52 -11.33 8.69
N ASP A 204 -25.38 -12.05 8.65
CA ASP A 204 -25.15 -13.23 9.51
C ASP A 204 -24.55 -12.84 10.86
N GLU A 205 -23.62 -11.86 10.88
CA GLU A 205 -22.82 -11.52 12.05
C GLU A 205 -23.17 -10.14 12.64
N ASP A 206 -24.00 -9.36 11.98
CA ASP A 206 -24.42 -8.00 12.36
C ASP A 206 -23.23 -7.07 12.72
N ARG A 207 -22.16 -7.19 11.94
CA ARG A 207 -20.92 -6.43 12.14
C ARG A 207 -20.45 -5.74 10.86
N LYS A 208 -19.60 -4.74 11.05
CA LYS A 208 -18.86 -4.11 9.96
C LYS A 208 -17.73 -5.02 9.50
N THR A 209 -17.42 -4.96 8.22
CA THR A 209 -16.32 -5.69 7.60
C THR A 209 -15.02 -4.91 7.77
N ASP A 210 -13.92 -5.62 8.02
CA ASP A 210 -12.58 -5.05 7.98
C ASP A 210 -12.01 -5.13 6.56
N ILE A 211 -11.18 -4.16 6.20
CA ILE A 211 -10.50 -4.13 4.90
C ILE A 211 -9.63 -5.38 4.67
N GLU A 212 -9.04 -5.92 5.75
CA GLU A 212 -8.21 -7.13 5.72
C GLU A 212 -8.97 -8.38 5.23
N GLU A 213 -10.29 -8.42 5.40
CA GLU A 213 -11.13 -9.51 4.90
C GLU A 213 -11.40 -9.42 3.39
N ILE A 214 -11.23 -8.22 2.81
CA ILE A 214 -11.53 -7.95 1.41
C ILE A 214 -10.30 -8.08 0.53
N LEU A 215 -9.12 -7.71 1.05
CA LEU A 215 -7.86 -7.75 0.30
C LEU A 215 -7.54 -9.12 -0.32
N PRO A 216 -7.79 -10.27 0.33
CA PRO A 216 -7.59 -11.58 -0.29
C PRO A 216 -8.54 -11.87 -1.45
N LEU A 217 -9.72 -11.22 -1.49
CA LEU A 217 -10.74 -11.40 -2.52
C LEU A 217 -10.43 -10.56 -3.75
N VAL A 218 -10.00 -9.30 -3.57
CA VAL A 218 -9.60 -8.38 -4.64
C VAL A 218 -8.09 -8.21 -4.61
N LYS A 219 -7.37 -9.10 -5.26
CA LYS A 219 -5.91 -9.22 -5.14
C LYS A 219 -5.14 -8.08 -5.80
N ALA A 220 -5.58 -7.65 -6.99
CA ALA A 220 -4.94 -6.62 -7.79
C ALA A 220 -5.88 -6.15 -8.91
N PRO A 221 -5.56 -5.03 -9.59
CA PRO A 221 -6.25 -4.64 -10.82
C PRO A 221 -6.30 -5.75 -11.87
N ASP A 222 -7.29 -5.71 -12.76
CA ASP A 222 -7.43 -6.63 -13.89
C ASP A 222 -7.59 -5.82 -15.18
N PHE A 223 -6.47 -5.57 -15.84
CA PHE A 223 -6.43 -4.70 -17.01
C PHE A 223 -6.99 -5.38 -18.26
N PRO A 224 -7.71 -4.65 -19.12
CA PRO A 224 -8.29 -5.20 -20.36
C PRO A 224 -7.22 -5.73 -21.34
N THR A 225 -6.02 -5.16 -21.32
CA THR A 225 -4.88 -5.57 -22.16
C THR A 225 -4.06 -6.72 -21.56
N GLY A 226 -4.44 -7.25 -20.40
CA GLY A 226 -3.69 -8.30 -19.71
C GLY A 226 -2.42 -7.78 -19.02
N GLY A 227 -1.30 -8.41 -19.30
CA GLY A 227 -0.02 -8.09 -18.70
C GLY A 227 0.26 -8.79 -17.37
N LEU A 228 1.49 -8.66 -16.91
CA LEU A 228 1.96 -9.22 -15.64
C LEU A 228 2.09 -8.11 -14.59
N ILE A 229 1.29 -8.18 -13.54
CA ILE A 229 1.41 -7.31 -12.37
C ILE A 229 2.53 -7.84 -11.49
N LEU A 230 3.48 -6.98 -11.13
CA LEU A 230 4.64 -7.33 -10.32
C LEU A 230 4.35 -7.03 -8.84
N GLY A 231 4.10 -8.07 -8.05
CA GLY A 231 3.75 -7.98 -6.63
C GLY A 231 2.34 -7.44 -6.36
N THR A 232 1.88 -7.58 -5.13
CA THR A 232 0.56 -7.09 -4.66
C THR A 232 0.66 -5.88 -3.74
N ALA A 233 1.84 -5.61 -3.16
CA ALA A 233 2.04 -4.57 -2.15
C ALA A 233 1.55 -3.18 -2.58
N GLY A 234 1.81 -2.78 -3.84
CA GLY A 234 1.34 -1.49 -4.36
C GLY A 234 -0.17 -1.42 -4.55
N SER A 235 -0.83 -2.55 -4.86
CA SER A 235 -2.29 -2.66 -4.92
C SER A 235 -2.89 -2.59 -3.51
N GLU A 236 -2.33 -3.32 -2.56
CA GLU A 236 -2.77 -3.33 -1.17
C GLU A 236 -2.65 -1.95 -0.53
N GLU A 237 -1.53 -1.25 -0.75
CA GLU A 237 -1.36 0.14 -0.32
C GLU A 237 -2.47 1.05 -0.89
N ALA A 238 -2.77 0.91 -2.19
CA ALA A 238 -3.83 1.68 -2.83
C ALA A 238 -5.21 1.36 -2.24
N TYR A 239 -5.50 0.09 -1.98
CA TYR A 239 -6.78 -0.34 -1.42
C TYR A 239 -6.97 0.12 0.03
N ARG A 240 -5.91 0.24 0.82
CA ARG A 240 -5.95 0.76 2.19
C ARG A 240 -6.05 2.29 2.26
N THR A 241 -5.31 2.99 1.40
CA THR A 241 -5.10 4.45 1.51
C THR A 241 -5.78 5.26 0.41
N GLY A 242 -6.29 4.61 -0.63
CA GLY A 242 -6.78 5.28 -1.84
C GLY A 242 -5.67 5.73 -2.80
N ARG A 243 -4.39 5.48 -2.50
CA ARG A 243 -3.25 5.83 -3.35
C ARG A 243 -2.19 4.74 -3.34
N GLY A 244 -1.66 4.40 -4.51
CA GLY A 244 -0.60 3.41 -4.64
C GLY A 244 -0.02 3.38 -6.04
N LYS A 245 0.93 2.48 -6.26
CA LYS A 245 1.59 2.30 -7.56
C LYS A 245 1.71 0.82 -7.87
N VAL A 246 1.24 0.43 -9.04
CA VAL A 246 1.31 -0.94 -9.53
C VAL A 246 2.22 -0.99 -10.74
N ARG A 247 3.23 -1.85 -10.71
CA ARG A 247 4.09 -2.09 -11.87
C ARG A 247 3.47 -3.18 -12.73
N VAL A 248 3.34 -2.89 -14.01
CA VAL A 248 2.80 -3.81 -15.01
C VAL A 248 3.86 -4.06 -16.08
N ARG A 249 4.08 -5.31 -16.39
CA ARG A 249 5.04 -5.76 -17.38
C ARG A 249 4.31 -6.45 -18.53
N ALA A 250 4.81 -6.27 -19.75
CA ALA A 250 4.35 -6.99 -20.93
C ALA A 250 4.53 -8.51 -20.76
N ILE A 251 3.66 -9.30 -21.35
CA ILE A 251 3.88 -10.75 -21.46
C ILE A 251 4.80 -10.99 -22.65
N THR A 252 5.93 -11.64 -22.35
CA THR A 252 6.98 -11.89 -23.33
C THR A 252 7.42 -13.34 -23.30
N ASP A 253 7.79 -13.88 -24.45
CA ASP A 253 8.40 -15.20 -24.61
C ASP A 253 9.67 -15.10 -25.44
N ILE A 254 10.60 -16.03 -25.28
CA ILE A 254 11.85 -16.09 -26.02
C ILE A 254 11.84 -17.35 -26.85
N GLU A 255 11.71 -17.19 -28.17
CA GLU A 255 11.76 -18.28 -29.16
C GLU A 255 13.16 -18.39 -29.75
N THR A 256 13.68 -19.61 -29.85
CA THR A 256 14.91 -19.88 -30.56
C THR A 256 14.60 -20.45 -31.95
N LEU A 257 15.05 -19.75 -32.97
CA LEU A 257 14.85 -20.15 -34.35
C LEU A 257 15.80 -21.30 -34.76
N SER A 258 15.43 -22.05 -35.79
CA SER A 258 16.24 -23.17 -36.35
C SER A 258 17.65 -22.74 -36.83
N ASN A 259 17.84 -21.47 -37.12
CA ASN A 259 19.12 -20.88 -37.51
C ASN A 259 20.02 -20.48 -36.31
N GLY A 260 19.59 -20.75 -35.06
CA GLY A 260 20.32 -20.42 -33.82
C GLY A 260 20.25 -18.96 -33.42
N LYS A 261 19.39 -18.13 -34.04
CA LYS A 261 19.03 -16.80 -33.56
C LYS A 261 17.88 -16.90 -32.57
N SER A 262 17.83 -16.00 -31.63
CA SER A 262 16.70 -15.84 -30.73
C SER A 262 15.83 -14.64 -31.11
N GLN A 263 14.56 -14.73 -30.79
CA GLN A 263 13.64 -13.61 -30.94
C GLN A 263 12.79 -13.47 -29.64
N ILE A 264 12.49 -12.23 -29.29
CA ILE A 264 11.57 -11.92 -28.20
C ILE A 264 10.22 -11.66 -28.83
N ILE A 265 9.21 -12.39 -28.36
CA ILE A 265 7.81 -12.24 -28.74
C ILE A 265 7.08 -11.52 -27.63
N VAL A 266 6.33 -10.46 -27.96
CA VAL A 266 5.48 -9.75 -27.02
C VAL A 266 4.03 -9.99 -27.43
N THR A 267 3.24 -10.56 -26.52
CA THR A 267 1.83 -10.92 -26.75
C THR A 267 0.85 -10.02 -26.03
N GLU A 268 1.25 -9.39 -24.91
CA GLU A 268 0.43 -8.47 -24.16
C GLU A 268 1.25 -7.26 -23.73
N LEU A 269 0.62 -6.08 -23.70
CA LEU A 269 1.25 -4.82 -23.29
C LEU A 269 0.62 -4.29 -22.01
N PRO A 270 1.36 -3.50 -21.23
CA PRO A 270 0.79 -2.76 -20.10
C PRO A 270 -0.36 -1.87 -20.54
N PHE A 271 -1.32 -1.69 -19.65
CA PHE A 271 -2.52 -0.89 -19.92
C PHE A 271 -2.19 0.56 -20.30
N MET A 272 -2.91 1.10 -21.29
CA MET A 272 -2.72 2.45 -21.85
C MET A 272 -1.43 2.67 -22.65
N VAL A 273 -0.64 1.64 -22.91
CA VAL A 273 0.55 1.75 -23.77
C VAL A 273 0.15 1.73 -25.24
N ASN A 274 0.66 2.70 -25.99
CA ASN A 274 0.50 2.76 -27.43
C ASN A 274 1.55 1.89 -28.11
N LYS A 275 1.12 0.85 -28.84
CA LYS A 275 1.99 -0.14 -29.50
C LYS A 275 2.93 0.49 -30.53
N ALA A 276 2.43 1.35 -31.41
CA ALA A 276 3.24 1.99 -32.46
C ALA A 276 4.35 2.88 -31.85
N LYS A 277 4.02 3.72 -30.87
CA LYS A 277 5.02 4.55 -30.16
C LYS A 277 6.05 3.71 -29.40
N LEU A 278 5.65 2.57 -28.87
CA LEU A 278 6.56 1.63 -28.22
C LEU A 278 7.57 1.07 -29.22
N LEU A 279 7.10 0.65 -30.40
CA LEU A 279 7.97 0.15 -31.48
C LEU A 279 8.94 1.23 -31.98
N GLU A 280 8.47 2.45 -32.17
CA GLU A 280 9.32 3.62 -32.50
C GLU A 280 10.40 3.84 -31.44
N LYS A 281 10.03 3.74 -30.15
CA LYS A 281 10.98 3.92 -29.03
C LYS A 281 12.04 2.81 -29.00
N ILE A 282 11.67 1.57 -29.25
CA ILE A 282 12.62 0.45 -29.34
C ILE A 282 13.60 0.68 -30.50
N ALA A 283 13.09 1.10 -31.66
CA ALA A 283 13.91 1.41 -32.83
C ALA A 283 14.86 2.60 -32.58
N GLU A 284 14.42 3.61 -31.87
CA GLU A 284 15.25 4.75 -31.45
C GLU A 284 16.39 4.31 -30.54
N LEU A 285 16.10 3.52 -29.49
CA LEU A 285 17.12 3.01 -28.55
C LEU A 285 18.16 2.16 -29.23
N HIS A 286 17.77 1.37 -30.25
CA HIS A 286 18.71 0.62 -31.09
C HIS A 286 19.59 1.54 -31.94
N ARG A 287 19.01 2.56 -32.58
CA ARG A 287 19.73 3.58 -33.38
C ARG A 287 20.74 4.36 -32.56
N GLU A 288 20.37 4.73 -31.33
CA GLU A 288 21.23 5.43 -30.36
C GLU A 288 22.28 4.52 -29.70
N LYS A 289 22.31 3.23 -30.05
CA LYS A 289 23.18 2.22 -29.46
C LYS A 289 23.07 2.06 -27.95
N LYS A 290 21.91 2.46 -27.37
CA LYS A 290 21.62 2.22 -25.97
C LYS A 290 21.25 0.76 -25.71
N ILE A 291 20.64 0.12 -26.68
CA ILE A 291 20.38 -1.34 -26.71
C ILE A 291 21.03 -1.89 -27.99
N ASP A 292 22.11 -2.65 -27.82
CA ASP A 292 22.76 -3.34 -28.92
C ASP A 292 22.31 -4.79 -28.99
N GLY A 293 22.29 -5.36 -30.19
CA GLY A 293 21.94 -6.78 -30.41
C GLY A 293 20.57 -7.02 -31.02
N ILE A 294 19.76 -6.00 -31.26
CA ILE A 294 18.51 -6.10 -32.03
C ILE A 294 18.88 -6.10 -33.54
N THR A 295 18.34 -7.02 -34.32
CA THR A 295 18.57 -7.12 -35.76
C THR A 295 17.31 -6.84 -36.59
N GLY A 296 16.15 -6.98 -36.01
CA GLY A 296 14.86 -6.71 -36.65
C GLY A 296 13.77 -6.44 -35.66
N LEU A 297 12.81 -5.63 -36.09
CA LEU A 297 11.62 -5.30 -35.30
C LEU A 297 10.41 -5.36 -36.26
N ARG A 298 9.46 -6.24 -35.96
CA ARG A 298 8.26 -6.44 -36.77
C ARG A 298 7.01 -6.47 -35.90
N ASP A 299 5.93 -5.95 -36.43
CA ASP A 299 4.59 -6.11 -35.88
C ASP A 299 3.86 -7.17 -36.75
N GLU A 300 3.60 -8.31 -36.12
CA GLU A 300 2.86 -9.43 -36.73
C GLU A 300 1.46 -9.57 -36.11
N SER A 301 0.97 -8.51 -35.43
CA SER A 301 -0.34 -8.53 -34.83
C SER A 301 -1.44 -8.73 -35.88
N SER A 302 -2.42 -9.56 -35.57
CA SER A 302 -3.53 -9.91 -36.43
C SER A 302 -4.86 -9.97 -35.67
N ARG A 303 -5.89 -10.51 -36.30
CA ARG A 303 -7.16 -10.78 -35.63
C ARG A 303 -7.07 -11.89 -34.57
N GLU A 304 -6.04 -12.68 -34.60
CA GLU A 304 -5.76 -13.75 -33.64
C GLU A 304 -5.13 -13.23 -32.35
N GLY A 305 -4.60 -12.00 -32.36
CA GLY A 305 -4.00 -11.36 -31.19
C GLY A 305 -2.82 -10.46 -31.52
N MET A 306 -2.25 -9.88 -30.48
CA MET A 306 -1.04 -9.07 -30.56
C MET A 306 0.18 -9.97 -30.64
N ARG A 307 1.11 -9.63 -31.57
CA ARG A 307 2.39 -10.29 -31.71
C ARG A 307 3.45 -9.31 -32.21
N ILE A 308 4.28 -8.82 -31.31
CA ILE A 308 5.46 -8.02 -31.65
C ILE A 308 6.66 -8.95 -31.63
N VAL A 309 7.47 -8.91 -32.68
CA VAL A 309 8.66 -9.74 -32.84
C VAL A 309 9.91 -8.87 -32.83
N ILE A 310 10.81 -9.12 -31.89
CA ILE A 310 12.10 -8.44 -31.75
C ILE A 310 13.20 -9.49 -32.04
N GLU A 311 13.81 -9.45 -33.22
CA GLU A 311 14.87 -10.37 -33.62
C GLU A 311 16.20 -9.95 -32.97
N LEU A 312 16.93 -10.92 -32.47
CA LEU A 312 18.20 -10.71 -31.80
C LEU A 312 19.38 -11.28 -32.62
N ARG A 313 20.56 -10.73 -32.42
CA ARG A 313 21.84 -11.24 -32.91
C ARG A 313 22.20 -12.53 -32.16
N ARG A 314 22.94 -13.45 -32.82
CA ARG A 314 23.28 -14.77 -32.23
C ARG A 314 24.14 -14.71 -30.98
N ASP A 315 24.98 -13.68 -30.86
CA ASP A 315 26.01 -13.51 -29.83
C ASP A 315 25.51 -12.80 -28.56
N VAL A 316 24.22 -12.46 -28.48
CA VAL A 316 23.65 -11.72 -27.35
C VAL A 316 22.79 -12.62 -26.45
N ASN A 317 22.79 -12.31 -25.16
CA ASN A 317 21.89 -12.96 -24.22
C ASN A 317 20.51 -12.29 -24.26
N SER A 318 19.49 -13.05 -24.66
CA SER A 318 18.13 -12.58 -24.85
C SER A 318 17.55 -11.99 -23.58
N ASN A 319 17.85 -12.56 -22.40
CA ASN A 319 17.37 -12.06 -21.11
C ASN A 319 17.97 -10.69 -20.76
N VAL A 320 19.23 -10.46 -21.12
CA VAL A 320 19.89 -9.15 -20.88
C VAL A 320 19.24 -8.08 -21.75
N ILE A 321 18.97 -8.38 -23.02
CA ILE A 321 18.27 -7.44 -23.91
C ILE A 321 16.83 -7.19 -23.40
N LEU A 322 16.12 -8.23 -23.01
CA LEU A 322 14.76 -8.13 -22.46
C LEU A 322 14.73 -7.24 -21.21
N ASN A 323 15.67 -7.40 -20.28
CA ASN A 323 15.77 -6.56 -19.09
C ASN A 323 16.11 -5.11 -19.43
N GLN A 324 16.93 -4.84 -20.44
CA GLN A 324 17.19 -3.50 -20.94
C GLN A 324 15.92 -2.86 -21.55
N LEU A 325 15.15 -3.65 -22.28
CA LEU A 325 13.86 -3.21 -22.84
C LEU A 325 12.86 -2.86 -21.73
N PHE A 326 12.73 -3.68 -20.69
CA PHE A 326 11.89 -3.37 -19.53
C PHE A 326 12.33 -2.08 -18.80
N LYS A 327 13.62 -1.83 -18.73
CA LYS A 327 14.18 -0.64 -18.05
C LYS A 327 13.99 0.65 -18.84
N HIS A 328 14.04 0.59 -20.19
CA HIS A 328 14.12 1.78 -21.04
C HIS A 328 12.87 2.03 -21.90
N THR A 329 11.88 1.14 -21.86
CA THR A 329 10.66 1.25 -22.66
C THR A 329 9.41 0.97 -21.82
N GLN A 330 8.24 1.26 -22.40
CA GLN A 330 6.94 0.96 -21.79
C GLN A 330 6.55 -0.55 -21.87
N LEU A 331 7.48 -1.45 -22.19
CA LEU A 331 7.26 -2.89 -21.95
C LEU A 331 7.12 -3.20 -20.45
N GLN A 332 7.61 -2.31 -19.59
CA GLN A 332 7.26 -2.25 -18.18
C GLN A 332 6.92 -0.81 -17.84
N ASP A 333 5.74 -0.61 -17.26
CA ASP A 333 5.28 0.72 -16.85
C ASP A 333 4.66 0.68 -15.46
N THR A 334 4.53 1.83 -14.84
CA THR A 334 3.94 1.99 -13.51
C THR A 334 2.60 2.68 -13.60
N PHE A 335 1.54 1.98 -13.24
CA PHE A 335 0.21 2.55 -13.11
C PHE A 335 0.05 3.18 -11.72
N GLY A 336 -0.06 4.50 -11.66
CA GLY A 336 -0.31 5.23 -10.42
C GLY A 336 -1.80 5.21 -10.08
N ILE A 337 -2.17 4.59 -8.97
CA ILE A 337 -3.57 4.50 -8.52
C ILE A 337 -3.92 5.73 -7.69
N ILE A 338 -5.04 6.37 -8.04
CA ILE A 338 -5.65 7.46 -7.27
C ILE A 338 -7.16 7.21 -7.26
N MET A 339 -7.67 6.75 -6.14
CA MET A 339 -9.06 6.34 -5.97
C MET A 339 -9.92 7.54 -5.54
N LEU A 340 -9.99 8.55 -6.41
CA LEU A 340 -10.76 9.78 -6.20
C LEU A 340 -12.10 9.68 -6.93
N ALA A 341 -13.21 9.86 -6.23
CA ALA A 341 -14.56 9.88 -6.80
C ALA A 341 -15.45 10.94 -6.11
N LEU A 342 -16.58 11.26 -6.74
CA LEU A 342 -17.57 12.15 -6.15
C LEU A 342 -18.47 11.37 -5.19
N VAL A 343 -18.58 11.85 -3.96
CA VAL A 343 -19.53 11.40 -2.94
C VAL A 343 -20.42 12.58 -2.61
N ASN A 344 -21.69 12.54 -2.97
CA ASN A 344 -22.63 13.66 -2.82
C ASN A 344 -22.09 14.97 -3.43
N ASN A 345 -21.54 14.90 -4.64
CA ASN A 345 -20.90 15.99 -5.38
C ASN A 345 -19.61 16.56 -4.76
N GLU A 346 -19.07 15.94 -3.71
CA GLU A 346 -17.78 16.30 -3.12
C GLU A 346 -16.70 15.32 -3.56
N PRO A 347 -15.54 15.78 -4.04
CA PRO A 347 -14.43 14.90 -4.39
C PRO A 347 -13.75 14.33 -3.14
N LYS A 348 -13.67 13.01 -3.03
CA LYS A 348 -13.04 12.29 -1.91
C LYS A 348 -12.12 11.20 -2.42
N VAL A 349 -10.94 11.09 -1.80
CA VAL A 349 -10.08 9.92 -1.96
C VAL A 349 -10.61 8.84 -1.03
N LEU A 350 -10.96 7.70 -1.60
CA LEU A 350 -11.63 6.60 -0.91
C LEU A 350 -10.71 5.37 -0.90
N ASN A 351 -10.79 4.56 0.14
CA ASN A 351 -10.22 3.22 0.14
C ASN A 351 -11.18 2.22 -0.55
N LEU A 352 -10.73 0.99 -0.76
CA LEU A 352 -11.53 -0.03 -1.44
C LEU A 352 -12.84 -0.34 -0.69
N LEU A 353 -12.77 -0.48 0.63
CA LEU A 353 -13.92 -0.78 1.47
C LEU A 353 -14.97 0.34 1.42
N ASP A 354 -14.53 1.59 1.55
CA ASP A 354 -15.44 2.75 1.48
C ASP A 354 -16.18 2.81 0.14
N MET A 355 -15.49 2.52 -0.98
CA MET A 355 -16.12 2.48 -2.30
C MET A 355 -17.21 1.40 -2.38
N LEU A 356 -16.93 0.21 -1.86
CA LEU A 356 -17.89 -0.90 -1.85
C LEU A 356 -19.07 -0.63 -0.92
N GLU A 357 -18.82 -0.04 0.25
CA GLU A 357 -19.90 0.33 1.18
C GLU A 357 -20.81 1.43 0.61
N LEU A 358 -20.25 2.43 -0.06
CA LEU A 358 -21.04 3.48 -0.73
C LEU A 358 -21.85 2.91 -1.91
N TYR A 359 -21.29 1.95 -2.64
CA TYR A 359 -22.01 1.22 -3.66
C TYR A 359 -23.19 0.41 -3.09
N ILE A 360 -22.95 -0.35 -2.01
CA ILE A 360 -24.00 -1.13 -1.33
C ILE A 360 -25.12 -0.21 -0.86
N ARG A 361 -24.78 0.92 -0.24
CA ARG A 361 -25.77 1.92 0.20
C ARG A 361 -26.59 2.47 -0.96
N HIS A 362 -25.98 2.70 -2.12
CA HIS A 362 -26.71 3.07 -3.33
C HIS A 362 -27.67 1.97 -3.76
N GLN A 363 -27.25 0.70 -3.71
CA GLN A 363 -28.14 -0.42 -4.05
C GLN A 363 -29.30 -0.59 -3.05
N GLU A 364 -29.06 -0.34 -1.77
CA GLU A 364 -30.12 -0.32 -0.75
C GLU A 364 -31.20 0.71 -1.11
N ASP A 365 -30.82 1.91 -1.54
CA ASP A 365 -31.76 2.94 -1.99
C ASP A 365 -32.49 2.52 -3.27
N VAL A 366 -31.76 2.08 -4.30
CA VAL A 366 -32.32 1.64 -5.58
C VAL A 366 -33.33 0.50 -5.39
N VAL A 367 -32.98 -0.55 -4.64
CA VAL A 367 -33.86 -1.70 -4.43
C VAL A 367 -35.06 -1.33 -3.55
N THR A 368 -34.88 -0.48 -2.54
CA THR A 368 -35.98 0.05 -1.73
C THR A 368 -36.97 0.83 -2.57
N ARG A 369 -36.52 1.75 -3.40
CA ARG A 369 -37.35 2.56 -4.29
C ARG A 369 -38.07 1.70 -5.33
N ARG A 370 -37.35 0.76 -5.96
CA ARG A 370 -37.93 -0.20 -6.90
C ARG A 370 -39.03 -1.06 -6.23
N THR A 371 -38.72 -1.60 -5.05
CA THR A 371 -39.66 -2.44 -4.31
C THR A 371 -40.92 -1.67 -3.91
N ARG A 372 -40.77 -0.41 -3.52
CA ARG A 372 -41.90 0.49 -3.22
C ARG A 372 -42.73 0.78 -4.46
N TYR A 373 -42.09 1.05 -5.60
CA TYR A 373 -42.77 1.24 -6.87
C TYR A 373 -43.57 -0.01 -7.27
N ASP A 374 -42.95 -1.18 -7.23
CA ASP A 374 -43.57 -2.46 -7.58
C ASP A 374 -44.70 -2.81 -6.60
N LEU A 375 -44.55 -2.49 -5.32
CA LEU A 375 -45.60 -2.63 -4.29
C LEU A 375 -46.82 -1.76 -4.63
N ASN A 376 -46.60 -0.47 -4.89
CA ASN A 376 -47.68 0.46 -5.23
C ASN A 376 -48.42 -0.04 -6.46
N LYS A 377 -47.71 -0.47 -7.50
CA LYS A 377 -48.34 -1.00 -8.73
C LYS A 377 -49.11 -2.31 -8.49
N ALA A 378 -48.57 -3.18 -7.62
CA ALA A 378 -49.28 -4.42 -7.26
C ALA A 378 -50.54 -4.11 -6.44
N GLU A 379 -50.46 -3.19 -5.47
CA GLU A 379 -51.61 -2.78 -4.68
C GLU A 379 -52.68 -2.05 -5.52
N GLU A 380 -52.27 -1.17 -6.46
CA GLU A 380 -53.19 -0.54 -7.42
C GLU A 380 -53.92 -1.60 -8.26
N ARG A 381 -53.21 -2.58 -8.79
CA ARG A 381 -53.80 -3.66 -9.60
C ARG A 381 -54.68 -4.56 -8.75
N ASP A 382 -54.25 -4.92 -7.56
CA ASP A 382 -55.03 -5.75 -6.63
C ASP A 382 -56.35 -5.07 -6.23
N HIS A 383 -56.29 -3.74 -5.96
CA HIS A 383 -57.47 -2.93 -5.67
C HIS A 383 -58.50 -2.99 -6.79
N ILE A 384 -58.04 -2.90 -8.06
CA ILE A 384 -58.93 -3.02 -9.22
C ILE A 384 -59.53 -4.43 -9.31
N LEU A 385 -58.71 -5.48 -9.08
CA LEU A 385 -59.18 -6.87 -9.12
C LEU A 385 -60.21 -7.17 -8.05
N GLN A 386 -60.07 -6.65 -6.84
CA GLN A 386 -61.08 -6.78 -5.79
C GLN A 386 -62.42 -6.21 -6.24
N GLY A 387 -62.42 -5.04 -6.87
CA GLY A 387 -63.64 -4.43 -7.45
C GLY A 387 -64.28 -5.29 -8.54
N LEU A 388 -63.44 -5.84 -9.45
CA LEU A 388 -63.93 -6.73 -10.51
C LEU A 388 -64.50 -8.04 -9.99
N LEU A 389 -63.89 -8.63 -8.94
CA LEU A 389 -64.41 -9.86 -8.30
C LEU A 389 -65.77 -9.61 -7.63
N ILE A 390 -65.93 -8.47 -6.90
CA ILE A 390 -67.18 -8.06 -6.32
C ILE A 390 -68.25 -7.91 -7.40
N ALA A 391 -67.89 -7.32 -8.56
CA ALA A 391 -68.82 -7.16 -9.70
C ALA A 391 -69.18 -8.50 -10.32
N LEU A 392 -68.29 -9.45 -10.45
CA LEU A 392 -68.53 -10.81 -10.96
C LEU A 392 -69.41 -11.64 -10.03
N ASP A 393 -69.29 -11.48 -8.74
CA ASP A 393 -70.14 -12.14 -7.73
C ASP A 393 -71.56 -11.63 -7.78
N ASN A 394 -71.77 -10.38 -8.25
CA ASN A 394 -73.10 -9.74 -8.32
C ASN A 394 -73.42 -9.30 -9.77
N ILE A 395 -73.06 -10.12 -10.73
CA ILE A 395 -73.01 -9.72 -12.15
C ILE A 395 -74.37 -9.24 -12.67
N ASP A 396 -75.47 -9.93 -12.32
CA ASP A 396 -76.84 -9.56 -12.78
C ASP A 396 -77.26 -8.20 -12.28
N GLU A 397 -76.94 -7.84 -11.01
CA GLU A 397 -77.26 -6.56 -10.44
C GLU A 397 -76.35 -5.44 -11.04
N VAL A 398 -75.10 -5.73 -11.30
CA VAL A 398 -74.19 -4.78 -11.98
C VAL A 398 -74.65 -4.48 -13.39
N ILE A 399 -75.02 -5.48 -14.16
CA ILE A 399 -75.56 -5.31 -15.48
C ILE A 399 -76.85 -4.46 -15.46
N GLN A 400 -77.76 -4.73 -14.49
CA GLN A 400 -79.00 -4.00 -14.34
C GLN A 400 -78.77 -2.49 -14.03
N ILE A 401 -77.79 -2.21 -13.13
CA ILE A 401 -77.41 -0.83 -12.76
C ILE A 401 -76.84 -0.10 -14.00
N ILE A 402 -75.93 -0.73 -14.73
CA ILE A 402 -75.31 -0.13 -15.91
C ILE A 402 -76.36 0.12 -16.99
N ARG A 403 -77.21 -0.82 -17.29
CA ARG A 403 -78.28 -0.70 -18.33
C ARG A 403 -79.33 0.32 -17.98
N SER A 404 -79.67 0.50 -16.70
CA SER A 404 -80.68 1.46 -16.23
C SER A 404 -80.15 2.88 -16.08
N SER A 405 -78.86 3.08 -16.17
CA SER A 405 -78.18 4.40 -16.05
C SER A 405 -78.13 5.12 -17.41
N LYS A 406 -78.49 6.42 -17.42
CA LYS A 406 -78.52 7.23 -18.63
C LYS A 406 -77.09 7.66 -19.10
N THR A 407 -76.11 7.71 -18.23
CA THR A 407 -74.74 8.09 -18.53
C THR A 407 -73.82 7.20 -17.76
N THR A 408 -72.56 7.01 -18.25
CA THR A 408 -71.48 6.24 -17.56
C THR A 408 -71.16 6.83 -16.17
N GLN A 409 -71.27 8.15 -16.02
CA GLN A 409 -71.05 8.79 -14.74
C GLN A 409 -72.13 8.38 -13.67
N ILE A 410 -73.37 8.36 -14.05
CA ILE A 410 -74.48 7.91 -13.17
C ILE A 410 -74.33 6.42 -12.85
N ALA A 411 -73.88 5.61 -13.80
CA ALA A 411 -73.63 4.19 -13.56
C ALA A 411 -72.50 3.99 -12.51
N LYS A 412 -71.40 4.75 -12.63
CA LYS A 412 -70.29 4.71 -11.64
C LYS A 412 -70.76 5.12 -10.26
N GLU A 413 -71.44 6.24 -10.12
CA GLU A 413 -72.01 6.72 -8.83
C GLU A 413 -72.91 5.67 -8.15
N ARG A 414 -73.81 5.03 -8.87
CA ARG A 414 -74.68 3.97 -8.35
C ARG A 414 -73.93 2.69 -7.98
N LEU A 415 -72.88 2.31 -8.75
CA LEU A 415 -71.99 1.18 -8.40
C LEU A 415 -71.18 1.46 -7.15
N MET A 416 -70.67 2.66 -7.02
CA MET A 416 -69.93 3.11 -5.82
C MET A 416 -70.85 3.07 -4.59
N GLU A 417 -72.05 3.63 -4.66
CA GLU A 417 -72.99 3.67 -3.55
C GLU A 417 -73.49 2.29 -3.15
N ARG A 418 -73.75 1.43 -4.14
CA ARG A 418 -74.38 0.08 -3.89
C ARG A 418 -73.37 -0.91 -3.34
N PHE A 419 -72.15 -0.95 -3.88
CA PHE A 419 -71.11 -1.93 -3.54
C PHE A 419 -69.94 -1.35 -2.74
N GLN A 420 -70.02 -0.05 -2.34
CA GLN A 420 -68.99 0.68 -1.64
C GLN A 420 -67.61 0.65 -2.39
N LEU A 421 -67.70 0.74 -3.70
CA LEU A 421 -66.52 0.74 -4.57
C LEU A 421 -65.88 2.12 -4.66
N THR A 422 -64.56 2.17 -4.94
CA THR A 422 -63.89 3.41 -5.31
C THR A 422 -64.22 3.78 -6.77
N GLU A 423 -63.98 5.05 -7.12
CA GLU A 423 -64.21 5.55 -8.49
C GLU A 423 -63.36 4.76 -9.52
N ILE A 424 -62.11 4.37 -9.14
CA ILE A 424 -61.23 3.59 -10.01
C ILE A 424 -61.80 2.20 -10.24
N GLN A 425 -62.36 1.53 -9.23
CA GLN A 425 -63.00 0.23 -9.34
C GLN A 425 -64.25 0.32 -10.17
N ALA A 426 -65.10 1.29 -9.92
CA ALA A 426 -66.33 1.52 -10.68
C ALA A 426 -66.05 1.84 -12.16
N THR A 427 -64.98 2.58 -12.44
CA THR A 427 -64.55 2.84 -13.82
C THR A 427 -64.12 1.56 -14.51
N SER A 428 -63.29 0.73 -13.85
CA SER A 428 -62.82 -0.55 -14.39
C SER A 428 -63.96 -1.55 -14.64
N ILE A 429 -64.99 -1.51 -13.81
CA ILE A 429 -66.18 -2.33 -13.99
C ILE A 429 -66.95 -1.85 -15.21
N CYS A 430 -67.14 -0.54 -15.40
CA CYS A 430 -67.82 0.02 -16.56
C CYS A 430 -67.11 -0.25 -17.89
N ASP A 431 -65.79 -0.32 -17.85
CA ASP A 431 -64.87 -0.59 -18.99
C ASP A 431 -64.71 -2.09 -19.27
N MET A 432 -65.33 -2.96 -18.44
CA MET A 432 -65.14 -4.41 -18.55
C MET A 432 -65.76 -4.94 -19.84
N ARG A 433 -65.01 -5.73 -20.57
CA ARG A 433 -65.44 -6.35 -21.82
C ARG A 433 -66.30 -7.58 -21.53
N LEU A 434 -67.33 -7.82 -22.40
CA LEU A 434 -68.29 -8.91 -22.22
C LEU A 434 -67.67 -10.32 -22.09
N HIS A 435 -66.56 -10.55 -22.76
CA HIS A 435 -65.84 -11.85 -22.62
C HIS A 435 -65.27 -12.08 -21.22
N ALA A 436 -65.03 -11.06 -20.44
CA ALA A 436 -64.54 -11.16 -19.07
C ALA A 436 -65.59 -11.78 -18.10
N LEU A 437 -66.84 -11.89 -18.55
CA LEU A 437 -67.90 -12.51 -17.77
C LEU A 437 -67.94 -14.04 -17.82
N THR A 438 -67.01 -14.68 -18.57
CA THR A 438 -66.94 -16.14 -18.68
C THR A 438 -66.31 -16.74 -17.45
N GLY A 439 -66.74 -17.97 -17.07
CA GLY A 439 -66.18 -18.69 -15.89
C GLY A 439 -64.67 -18.89 -15.94
N LEU A 440 -64.10 -19.06 -17.16
CA LEU A 440 -62.63 -19.19 -17.33
C LEU A 440 -61.86 -17.90 -17.01
N GLU A 441 -62.45 -16.75 -17.40
CA GLU A 441 -61.81 -15.44 -17.10
C GLU A 441 -61.97 -15.09 -15.63
N ARG A 442 -63.03 -15.49 -14.95
CA ARG A 442 -63.18 -15.37 -13.51
C ARG A 442 -62.08 -16.12 -12.77
N GLU A 443 -61.81 -17.37 -13.12
CA GLU A 443 -60.74 -18.18 -12.52
C GLU A 443 -59.37 -17.53 -12.73
N LYS A 444 -59.10 -16.93 -13.89
CA LYS A 444 -57.90 -16.17 -14.15
C LYS A 444 -57.74 -14.97 -13.22
N LEU A 445 -58.79 -14.18 -13.03
CA LEU A 445 -58.77 -13.01 -12.13
C LEU A 445 -58.58 -13.43 -10.66
N GLU A 446 -59.18 -14.53 -10.20
CA GLU A 446 -59.02 -15.09 -8.87
C GLU A 446 -57.56 -15.56 -8.65
N ASN A 447 -56.99 -16.22 -9.66
CA ASN A 447 -55.57 -16.66 -9.59
C ASN A 447 -54.62 -15.45 -9.62
N GLU A 448 -54.84 -14.44 -10.49
CA GLU A 448 -54.06 -13.19 -10.52
C GLU A 448 -54.13 -12.49 -9.15
N HIS A 449 -55.30 -12.41 -8.54
CA HIS A 449 -55.48 -11.81 -7.22
C HIS A 449 -54.66 -12.56 -6.15
N LYS A 450 -54.68 -13.90 -6.12
CA LYS A 450 -53.89 -14.71 -5.17
C LYS A 450 -52.39 -14.52 -5.39
N GLU A 451 -51.90 -14.53 -6.63
CA GLU A 451 -50.50 -14.28 -6.96
C GLU A 451 -50.05 -12.88 -6.53
N LEU A 452 -50.88 -11.86 -6.77
CA LEU A 452 -50.59 -10.50 -6.34
C LEU A 452 -50.55 -10.36 -4.81
N GLN A 453 -51.45 -11.02 -4.06
CA GLN A 453 -51.43 -11.02 -2.59
C GLN A 453 -50.13 -11.61 -2.05
N ILE A 454 -49.64 -12.71 -2.64
CA ILE A 454 -48.36 -13.32 -2.27
C ILE A 454 -47.21 -12.33 -2.58
N LYS A 455 -47.23 -11.72 -3.77
CA LYS A 455 -46.22 -10.75 -4.18
C LYS A 455 -46.23 -9.49 -3.29
N ILE A 456 -47.39 -8.95 -2.95
CA ILE A 456 -47.52 -7.80 -2.04
C ILE A 456 -46.95 -8.14 -0.65
N ALA A 457 -47.22 -9.34 -0.11
CA ALA A 457 -46.69 -9.78 1.15
C ALA A 457 -45.15 -9.88 1.11
N GLN A 458 -44.58 -10.44 0.03
CA GLN A 458 -43.12 -10.51 -0.16
C GLN A 458 -42.48 -9.13 -0.25
N LEU A 459 -43.06 -8.21 -1.04
CA LEU A 459 -42.53 -6.85 -1.21
C LEU A 459 -42.60 -6.07 0.11
N LYS A 460 -43.66 -6.23 0.91
CA LYS A 460 -43.77 -5.65 2.24
C LYS A 460 -42.76 -6.21 3.21
N ALA A 461 -42.45 -7.52 3.17
CA ALA A 461 -41.44 -8.14 3.97
C ALA A 461 -40.04 -7.59 3.65
N ILE A 462 -39.69 -7.43 2.38
CA ILE A 462 -38.41 -6.84 1.94
C ILE A 462 -38.27 -5.41 2.45
N LEU A 463 -39.33 -4.60 2.42
CA LEU A 463 -39.28 -3.21 2.91
C LEU A 463 -39.23 -3.09 4.43
N ALA A 464 -39.65 -4.11 5.16
CA ALA A 464 -39.71 -4.13 6.61
C ALA A 464 -38.42 -4.66 7.25
N ASP A 465 -37.61 -5.44 6.52
CA ASP A 465 -36.41 -6.09 7.04
C ASP A 465 -35.20 -5.80 6.16
N GLU A 466 -34.24 -5.07 6.73
CA GLU A 466 -32.97 -4.74 6.07
C GLU A 466 -32.16 -5.97 5.64
N LYS A 467 -32.21 -7.07 6.42
CA LYS A 467 -31.51 -8.31 6.08
C LYS A 467 -32.10 -8.98 4.84
N LEU A 468 -33.41 -8.93 4.68
CA LEU A 468 -34.05 -9.41 3.46
C LEU A 468 -33.71 -8.54 2.25
N LEU A 469 -33.67 -7.22 2.44
CA LEU A 469 -33.27 -6.27 1.38
C LEU A 469 -31.82 -6.55 0.92
N LEU A 470 -30.88 -6.69 1.87
CA LEU A 470 -29.49 -7.04 1.57
C LEU A 470 -29.37 -8.41 0.90
N GLY A 471 -30.21 -9.37 1.29
CA GLY A 471 -30.30 -10.69 0.63
C GLY A 471 -30.67 -10.57 -0.85
N VAL A 472 -31.64 -9.73 -1.19
CA VAL A 472 -32.04 -9.46 -2.59
C VAL A 472 -30.87 -8.86 -3.38
N ILE A 473 -30.16 -7.87 -2.81
CA ILE A 473 -29.00 -7.24 -3.46
C ILE A 473 -27.91 -8.27 -3.71
N ARG A 474 -27.60 -9.11 -2.72
CA ARG A 474 -26.60 -10.18 -2.84
C ARG A 474 -26.94 -11.16 -3.96
N ASP A 475 -28.17 -11.62 -3.99
CA ASP A 475 -28.60 -12.62 -4.97
C ASP A 475 -28.59 -12.04 -6.39
N GLU A 476 -29.04 -10.81 -6.57
CA GLU A 476 -29.01 -10.12 -7.88
C GLU A 476 -27.59 -9.89 -8.39
N ILE A 477 -26.67 -9.41 -7.55
CA ILE A 477 -25.28 -9.17 -7.97
C ILE A 477 -24.56 -10.49 -8.28
N THR A 478 -24.89 -11.56 -7.55
CA THR A 478 -24.33 -12.90 -7.82
C THR A 478 -24.76 -13.41 -9.20
N ILE A 479 -26.03 -13.27 -9.55
CA ILE A 479 -26.52 -13.62 -10.89
C ILE A 479 -25.77 -12.84 -11.98
N ILE A 480 -25.49 -11.55 -11.76
CA ILE A 480 -24.71 -10.73 -12.70
C ILE A 480 -23.27 -11.24 -12.82
N SER A 481 -22.64 -11.59 -11.71
CA SER A 481 -21.31 -12.19 -11.69
C SER A 481 -21.25 -13.51 -12.46
N ASP A 482 -22.23 -14.38 -12.28
CA ASP A 482 -22.29 -15.67 -12.96
C ASP A 482 -22.53 -15.52 -14.47
N LYS A 483 -23.31 -14.51 -14.86
CA LYS A 483 -23.68 -14.27 -16.26
C LYS A 483 -22.60 -13.57 -17.07
N TYR A 484 -21.86 -12.64 -16.48
CA TYR A 484 -20.91 -11.77 -17.17
C TYR A 484 -19.47 -11.91 -16.70
N GLY A 485 -19.25 -12.59 -15.58
CA GLY A 485 -17.92 -12.75 -15.00
C GLY A 485 -17.06 -13.72 -15.82
N ASP A 486 -15.86 -13.25 -16.14
CA ASP A 486 -14.81 -14.01 -16.85
C ASP A 486 -13.59 -14.25 -15.94
N GLU A 487 -12.61 -14.95 -16.48
CA GLU A 487 -11.33 -15.13 -15.79
C GLU A 487 -10.48 -13.85 -15.87
N ARG A 488 -9.54 -13.71 -14.91
CA ARG A 488 -8.57 -12.60 -14.93
C ARG A 488 -7.77 -12.60 -16.24
N ARG A 489 -7.62 -11.41 -16.80
CA ARG A 489 -6.71 -11.17 -17.93
C ARG A 489 -5.29 -10.88 -17.46
N SER A 490 -5.13 -10.00 -16.44
CA SER A 490 -3.83 -9.68 -15.87
C SER A 490 -3.33 -10.78 -14.93
N LYS A 491 -2.11 -11.27 -15.17
CA LYS A 491 -1.44 -12.23 -14.28
C LYS A 491 -0.77 -11.50 -13.12
N ILE A 492 -0.66 -12.17 -11.98
CA ILE A 492 0.06 -11.65 -10.82
C ILE A 492 1.33 -12.49 -10.67
N GLY A 493 2.47 -11.84 -10.71
CA GLY A 493 3.79 -12.46 -10.55
C GLY A 493 4.53 -11.89 -9.36
N PHE A 494 5.65 -12.50 -9.06
CA PHE A 494 6.57 -11.96 -8.07
C PHE A 494 7.20 -10.66 -8.57
N ASP A 495 7.29 -9.68 -7.68
CA ASP A 495 8.13 -8.52 -7.95
C ASP A 495 9.56 -8.84 -7.51
N GLU A 496 10.47 -8.88 -8.46
CA GLU A 496 11.91 -9.04 -8.19
C GLU A 496 12.46 -7.89 -7.32
N PHE A 497 11.70 -6.81 -7.16
CA PHE A 497 12.01 -5.68 -6.27
C PHE A 497 11.24 -5.71 -4.95
N ASP A 498 10.22 -6.57 -4.81
CA ASP A 498 9.60 -6.90 -3.52
C ASP A 498 10.42 -7.95 -2.76
N ILE A 499 11.28 -8.70 -3.44
CA ILE A 499 12.46 -9.31 -2.83
C ILE A 499 13.39 -8.14 -2.55
N THR A 500 13.27 -7.57 -1.37
CA THR A 500 14.27 -6.61 -0.92
C THR A 500 15.64 -7.28 -1.01
N MET A 501 16.71 -6.53 -1.28
CA MET A 501 18.07 -7.08 -1.15
C MET A 501 18.25 -7.83 0.18
N GLU A 502 17.40 -7.51 1.14
CA GLU A 502 17.28 -8.10 2.45
C GLU A 502 16.77 -9.55 2.40
N ASP A 503 15.82 -9.90 1.54
CA ASP A 503 15.27 -11.27 1.41
C ASP A 503 16.19 -12.22 0.65
N LEU A 504 17.09 -11.68 -0.18
CA LEU A 504 18.11 -12.45 -0.90
C LEU A 504 19.33 -12.79 -0.04
N ILE A 505 19.46 -12.14 1.13
CA ILE A 505 20.56 -12.36 2.03
C ILE A 505 20.20 -13.49 2.99
N PRO A 506 21.00 -14.57 3.05
CA PRO A 506 20.71 -15.69 3.93
C PRO A 506 20.66 -15.22 5.38
N LYS A 507 19.62 -15.66 6.11
CA LYS A 507 19.55 -15.47 7.55
C LYS A 507 20.73 -16.19 8.19
N GLY A 508 21.61 -15.45 8.83
CA GLY A 508 22.80 -15.97 9.45
C GLY A 508 23.51 -14.89 10.28
N ASN A 509 24.46 -15.29 11.09
CA ASN A 509 25.26 -14.38 11.89
C ASN A 509 26.53 -14.00 11.12
N SER A 510 26.94 -12.76 11.28
CA SER A 510 28.19 -12.22 10.77
C SER A 510 29.00 -11.55 11.87
N VAL A 511 30.32 -11.52 11.68
CA VAL A 511 31.24 -10.79 12.53
C VAL A 511 31.60 -9.48 11.83
N ILE A 512 31.33 -8.37 12.49
CA ILE A 512 31.74 -7.02 12.07
C ILE A 512 33.02 -6.66 12.79
N ALA A 513 34.01 -6.27 12.04
CA ALA A 513 35.32 -5.81 12.55
C ALA A 513 35.57 -4.37 12.11
N MET A 514 35.93 -3.49 13.06
CA MET A 514 36.26 -2.11 12.78
C MET A 514 37.60 -1.76 13.39
N THR A 515 38.43 -0.99 12.67
CA THR A 515 39.71 -0.48 13.14
C THR A 515 39.62 0.95 13.65
N SER A 516 40.64 1.39 14.42
CA SER A 516 40.68 2.76 14.98
C SER A 516 40.75 3.87 13.93
N LEU A 517 41.27 3.59 12.74
CA LEU A 517 41.26 4.51 11.59
C LEU A 517 39.97 4.44 10.79
N GLY A 518 39.00 3.63 11.23
CA GLY A 518 37.66 3.56 10.62
C GLY A 518 37.57 2.64 9.40
N TYR A 519 38.40 1.62 9.28
CA TYR A 519 38.18 0.55 8.31
C TYR A 519 37.23 -0.48 8.90
N ILE A 520 36.17 -0.82 8.16
CA ILE A 520 35.14 -1.76 8.57
C ILE A 520 34.99 -2.89 7.56
N LYS A 521 34.68 -4.08 8.04
CA LYS A 521 34.34 -5.24 7.20
C LYS A 521 33.37 -6.18 7.90
N ARG A 522 32.67 -6.97 7.10
CA ARG A 522 31.83 -8.08 7.54
C ARG A 522 32.51 -9.41 7.18
N MET A 523 32.43 -10.39 8.05
CA MET A 523 32.99 -11.74 7.84
C MET A 523 31.94 -12.78 8.27
N THR A 524 31.96 -13.95 7.64
CA THR A 524 31.17 -15.10 8.07
C THR A 524 31.72 -15.70 9.37
N VAL A 525 30.87 -16.25 10.23
CA VAL A 525 31.25 -16.83 11.53
C VAL A 525 32.22 -18.00 11.35
N ASP A 526 32.14 -18.75 10.26
CA ASP A 526 33.03 -19.89 9.94
C ASP A 526 34.51 -19.51 9.81
N ASN A 527 34.82 -18.24 9.59
CA ASN A 527 36.19 -17.74 9.57
C ASN A 527 36.82 -17.61 10.95
N PHE A 528 36.07 -17.83 12.04
CA PHE A 528 36.52 -17.72 13.45
C PHE A 528 36.38 -19.03 14.23
N LYS A 529 36.91 -20.14 13.70
CA LYS A 529 36.99 -21.41 14.47
C LYS A 529 37.93 -21.27 15.66
N SER A 530 37.49 -21.72 16.85
CA SER A 530 38.28 -21.73 18.07
C SER A 530 39.54 -22.58 17.89
N GLN A 531 40.70 -22.07 18.34
CA GLN A 531 41.95 -22.81 18.36
C GLN A 531 42.17 -23.46 19.73
N ASN A 532 42.77 -24.66 19.73
CA ASN A 532 43.18 -25.37 20.96
C ASN A 532 44.32 -24.64 21.68
N ARG A 533 44.44 -24.86 23.01
CA ARG A 533 45.52 -24.34 23.86
C ARG A 533 46.91 -24.51 23.19
N GLY A 534 47.69 -23.41 23.07
CA GLY A 534 49.08 -23.42 22.57
C GLY A 534 49.20 -22.97 21.09
N GLY A 535 48.12 -22.58 20.40
CA GLY A 535 48.19 -22.04 19.05
C GLY A 535 48.79 -20.62 19.02
N LYS A 536 49.56 -20.30 18.00
CA LYS A 536 49.93 -18.92 17.69
C LYS A 536 48.70 -18.18 17.27
N GLY A 537 48.32 -17.09 17.94
CA GLY A 537 47.13 -16.29 17.68
C GLY A 537 46.91 -15.97 16.18
N ILE A 538 45.67 -15.79 15.78
CA ILE A 538 45.29 -15.57 14.38
C ILE A 538 45.22 -14.05 14.11
N LYS A 539 45.90 -13.54 13.07
CA LYS A 539 45.70 -12.17 12.59
C LYS A 539 44.28 -11.99 12.08
N GLY A 540 43.49 -11.20 12.76
CA GLY A 540 42.10 -10.95 12.42
C GLY A 540 41.90 -9.93 11.29
N MET A 541 42.89 -9.09 11.00
CA MET A 541 42.81 -8.06 9.97
C MET A 541 44.24 -7.60 9.60
N GLN A 542 44.50 -7.19 8.37
CA GLN A 542 45.71 -6.54 7.97
C GLN A 542 45.54 -5.03 8.20
N THR A 543 46.28 -4.51 9.16
CA THR A 543 46.27 -3.10 9.51
C THR A 543 47.42 -2.34 8.85
N ILE A 544 47.31 -1.02 8.69
CA ILE A 544 48.37 -0.11 8.29
C ILE A 544 49.24 0.15 9.52
N GLU A 545 50.50 0.67 9.34
CA GLU A 545 51.27 1.23 10.43
C GLU A 545 50.42 2.20 11.25
N ASP A 546 50.35 2.04 12.55
CA ASP A 546 49.55 2.80 13.52
C ASP A 546 48.02 2.52 13.56
N ASP A 547 47.46 1.50 12.86
CA ASP A 547 46.07 1.08 12.96
C ASP A 547 45.89 -0.22 13.73
N TYR A 548 44.83 -0.35 14.50
CA TYR A 548 44.51 -1.55 15.29
C TYR A 548 43.03 -1.84 15.27
N LEU A 549 42.62 -3.08 15.51
CA LEU A 549 41.22 -3.50 15.63
C LEU A 549 40.61 -2.85 16.87
N GLU A 550 39.56 -2.03 16.67
CA GLU A 550 38.89 -1.30 17.74
C GLU A 550 37.64 -2.01 18.24
N ASP A 551 36.80 -2.43 17.32
CA ASP A 551 35.54 -3.13 17.62
C ASP A 551 35.43 -4.45 16.85
N LEU A 552 34.97 -5.48 17.57
CA LEU A 552 34.59 -6.77 17.01
C LEU A 552 33.21 -7.13 17.58
N LEU A 553 32.20 -7.22 16.76
CA LEU A 553 30.86 -7.56 17.21
C LEU A 553 30.24 -8.64 16.33
N MET A 554 29.45 -9.53 16.94
CA MET A 554 28.65 -10.53 16.26
C MET A 554 27.21 -10.00 16.17
N THR A 555 26.61 -10.11 15.02
CA THR A 555 25.24 -9.62 14.74
C THR A 555 24.59 -10.46 13.65
N ALA A 556 23.26 -10.51 13.62
CA ALA A 556 22.59 -11.12 12.49
C ALA A 556 22.72 -10.24 11.24
N ASN A 557 22.72 -10.86 10.06
CA ASN A 557 22.85 -10.14 8.79
C ASN A 557 21.81 -9.03 8.63
N HIS A 558 20.63 -9.23 9.19
CA HIS A 558 19.47 -8.34 9.06
C HIS A 558 19.35 -7.31 10.18
N ASP A 559 20.22 -7.35 11.21
CA ASP A 559 20.18 -6.38 12.29
C ASP A 559 20.57 -4.99 11.80
N TYR A 560 19.99 -3.98 12.43
CA TYR A 560 20.44 -2.61 12.27
C TYR A 560 21.70 -2.38 13.09
N LEU A 561 22.66 -1.68 12.52
CA LEU A 561 23.85 -1.19 13.20
C LEU A 561 23.75 0.32 13.35
N MET A 562 23.69 0.78 14.58
CA MET A 562 23.71 2.20 14.92
C MET A 562 25.15 2.64 15.22
N PHE A 563 25.66 3.57 14.44
CA PHE A 563 27.01 4.13 14.57
C PHE A 563 26.93 5.48 15.26
N PHE A 564 27.39 5.54 16.48
CA PHE A 564 27.48 6.79 17.24
C PHE A 564 28.86 7.40 17.07
N THR A 565 28.93 8.73 16.92
CA THR A 565 30.19 9.44 16.67
C THR A 565 30.60 10.31 17.86
N ASN A 566 31.88 10.64 17.95
CA ASN A 566 32.43 11.56 18.94
C ASN A 566 31.76 12.95 18.91
N TYR A 567 31.14 13.36 17.78
CA TYR A 567 30.38 14.62 17.65
C TYR A 567 28.93 14.49 18.11
N GLY A 568 28.56 13.36 18.74
CA GLY A 568 27.19 13.15 19.25
C GLY A 568 26.15 12.91 18.17
N ARG A 569 26.54 12.43 17.00
CA ARG A 569 25.65 12.04 15.89
C ARG A 569 25.48 10.54 15.86
N VAL A 570 24.41 10.10 15.22
CA VAL A 570 24.12 8.68 14.96
C VAL A 570 23.79 8.46 13.50
N TYR A 571 24.34 7.40 12.94
CA TYR A 571 24.08 6.89 11.60
C TYR A 571 23.56 5.46 11.70
N ARG A 572 22.91 4.95 10.66
CA ARG A 572 22.36 3.60 10.63
C ARG A 572 22.66 2.91 9.30
N LEU A 573 23.10 1.65 9.39
CA LEU A 573 23.20 0.72 8.27
C LEU A 573 22.62 -0.62 8.69
N LYS A 574 22.20 -1.43 7.74
CA LYS A 574 21.98 -2.87 7.95
C LYS A 574 23.34 -3.60 7.96
N ALA A 575 23.46 -4.66 8.74
CA ALA A 575 24.74 -5.40 8.82
C ALA A 575 25.18 -5.94 7.45
N TYR A 576 24.25 -6.35 6.58
CA TYR A 576 24.57 -6.81 5.23
C TYR A 576 25.05 -5.70 4.27
N GLU A 577 24.82 -4.43 4.56
CA GLU A 577 25.31 -3.29 3.74
C GLU A 577 26.82 -3.09 3.93
N ILE A 578 27.41 -3.68 4.98
CA ILE A 578 28.85 -3.67 5.16
C ILE A 578 29.47 -4.71 4.21
N PRO A 579 30.44 -4.30 3.37
CA PRO A 579 31.07 -5.21 2.42
C PRO A 579 31.71 -6.43 3.08
N GLU A 580 31.45 -7.60 2.52
CA GLU A 580 32.08 -8.84 2.96
C GLU A 580 33.54 -8.88 2.51
N ALA A 581 34.42 -9.28 3.42
CA ALA A 581 35.83 -9.38 3.11
C ALA A 581 36.49 -10.52 3.88
N GLY A 582 37.48 -11.14 3.27
CA GLY A 582 38.26 -12.22 3.88
C GLY A 582 38.96 -11.79 5.16
N ARG A 583 39.34 -12.77 5.99
CA ARG A 583 39.93 -12.53 7.29
C ARG A 583 41.16 -11.60 7.27
N THR A 584 42.02 -11.71 6.26
CA THR A 584 43.23 -10.91 6.11
C THR A 584 43.05 -9.58 5.39
N ALA A 585 41.89 -9.33 4.81
CA ALA A 585 41.60 -8.08 4.08
C ALA A 585 41.46 -6.90 5.05
N ARG A 586 41.81 -5.70 4.59
CA ARG A 586 41.70 -4.43 5.35
C ARG A 586 40.25 -4.00 5.58
N GLY A 587 39.32 -4.36 4.68
CA GLY A 587 37.98 -3.83 4.67
C GLY A 587 37.84 -2.49 3.96
N THR A 588 36.69 -1.83 4.13
CA THR A 588 36.31 -0.58 3.48
C THR A 588 36.35 0.56 4.51
N ALA A 589 36.82 1.75 4.11
CA ALA A 589 36.78 2.90 5.00
C ALA A 589 35.31 3.31 5.26
N ILE A 590 34.98 3.48 6.54
CA ILE A 590 33.60 3.78 6.98
C ILE A 590 33.04 5.07 6.36
N ILE A 591 33.90 6.03 6.04
CA ILE A 591 33.54 7.28 5.37
C ILE A 591 32.94 7.02 3.96
N ASN A 592 33.21 5.88 3.34
CA ASN A 592 32.62 5.49 2.07
C ASN A 592 31.20 4.92 2.24
N LEU A 593 30.81 4.54 3.45
CA LEU A 593 29.52 3.97 3.78
C LEU A 593 28.62 4.99 4.48
N LEU A 594 29.22 5.87 5.33
CA LEU A 594 28.52 6.90 6.11
C LEU A 594 29.00 8.28 5.70
N LEU A 595 28.10 9.24 5.64
CA LEU A 595 28.42 10.66 5.34
C LEU A 595 28.94 11.36 6.60
N LEU A 596 30.16 10.99 7.02
CA LEU A 596 30.82 11.59 8.19
C LEU A 596 31.39 12.97 7.88
N ASN A 597 31.39 13.86 8.88
CA ASN A 597 32.03 15.16 8.78
C ASN A 597 33.55 15.05 8.95
N PRO A 598 34.33 16.03 8.52
CA PRO A 598 35.78 16.06 8.77
C PRO A 598 36.07 15.98 10.28
N GLY A 599 36.92 15.02 10.69
CA GLY A 599 37.31 14.81 12.08
C GLY A 599 36.31 13.98 12.91
N GLU A 600 35.15 13.59 12.33
CA GLU A 600 34.16 12.75 12.97
C GLU A 600 34.64 11.28 12.99
N LYS A 601 34.60 10.65 14.17
CA LYS A 601 35.02 9.25 14.39
C LYS A 601 33.92 8.46 15.07
N ILE A 602 33.86 7.18 14.80
CA ILE A 602 32.89 6.30 15.46
C ILE A 602 33.34 6.05 16.90
N SER A 603 32.44 6.27 17.86
CA SER A 603 32.69 6.04 19.30
C SER A 603 32.01 4.76 19.80
N ALA A 604 30.90 4.33 19.17
CA ALA A 604 30.23 3.09 19.52
C ALA A 604 29.43 2.53 18.36
N ILE A 605 29.33 1.19 18.27
CA ILE A 605 28.48 0.48 17.35
C ILE A 605 27.49 -0.35 18.17
N ILE A 606 26.18 -0.12 17.96
CA ILE A 606 25.12 -0.80 18.68
C ILE A 606 24.32 -1.63 17.67
N PRO A 607 24.34 -2.98 17.79
CA PRO A 607 23.43 -3.83 17.03
C PRO A 607 22.03 -3.75 17.62
N LEU A 608 21.02 -3.59 16.76
CA LEU A 608 19.64 -3.49 17.16
C LEU A 608 18.80 -4.42 16.26
N LYS A 609 18.09 -5.37 16.86
CA LYS A 609 17.19 -6.26 16.13
C LYS A 609 15.92 -5.51 15.72
N GLU A 610 15.24 -4.93 16.69
CA GLU A 610 13.99 -4.21 16.54
C GLU A 610 13.97 -2.97 17.45
N TYR A 611 13.08 -2.02 17.15
CA TYR A 611 12.86 -0.83 17.97
C TYR A 611 11.78 -1.17 19.02
N GLU A 612 12.18 -1.42 20.26
CA GLU A 612 11.28 -1.74 21.37
C GLU A 612 11.04 -0.51 22.25
N GLU A 613 9.79 -0.29 22.69
CA GLU A 613 9.41 0.90 23.47
C GLU A 613 10.12 1.00 24.82
N ASP A 614 10.42 -0.14 25.47
CA ASP A 614 11.04 -0.20 26.79
C ASP A 614 12.58 -0.16 26.75
N THR A 615 13.18 -0.14 25.56
CA THR A 615 14.62 -0.11 25.38
C THR A 615 15.14 1.31 25.30
N ASN A 616 16.19 1.61 26.07
CA ASN A 616 16.83 2.92 26.10
C ASN A 616 18.31 2.85 25.68
N LEU A 617 18.77 3.96 25.14
CA LEU A 617 20.20 4.20 24.89
C LEU A 617 20.74 5.11 25.99
N PHE A 618 21.72 4.59 26.69
CA PHE A 618 22.45 5.33 27.71
C PHE A 618 23.78 5.79 27.15
N MET A 619 24.04 7.08 27.17
CA MET A 619 25.20 7.76 26.56
C MET A 619 26.04 8.42 27.63
N VAL A 620 27.36 8.42 27.43
CA VAL A 620 28.30 9.12 28.31
C VAL A 620 29.30 9.92 27.50
N THR A 621 29.58 11.13 27.97
CA THR A 621 30.60 11.99 27.39
C THR A 621 31.91 11.98 28.18
N LYS A 622 32.96 12.41 27.54
CA LYS A 622 34.31 12.52 28.13
C LYS A 622 34.31 13.39 29.39
N ARG A 623 33.49 14.43 29.47
CA ARG A 623 33.35 15.34 30.61
C ARG A 623 32.38 14.85 31.67
N GLY A 624 31.92 13.58 31.59
CA GLY A 624 31.09 12.95 32.62
C GLY A 624 29.60 13.36 32.55
N ILE A 625 29.14 13.87 31.43
CA ILE A 625 27.72 14.06 31.17
C ILE A 625 27.10 12.73 30.74
N VAL A 626 25.91 12.44 31.26
CA VAL A 626 25.15 11.24 30.89
C VAL A 626 23.78 11.61 30.37
N LYS A 627 23.26 10.78 29.47
CA LYS A 627 21.94 10.97 28.87
C LYS A 627 21.26 9.64 28.65
N LYS A 628 19.94 9.58 28.91
CA LYS A 628 19.10 8.43 28.57
C LYS A 628 18.02 8.86 27.59
N THR A 629 17.87 8.09 26.53
CA THR A 629 16.91 8.38 25.46
C THR A 629 16.33 7.05 24.95
N SER A 630 14.99 7.00 24.73
CA SER A 630 14.35 5.83 24.13
C SER A 630 14.90 5.54 22.73
N VAL A 631 15.09 4.27 22.41
CA VAL A 631 15.49 3.79 21.08
C VAL A 631 14.52 4.24 19.99
N MET A 632 13.23 4.39 20.32
CA MET A 632 12.18 4.86 19.41
C MET A 632 12.45 6.24 18.81
N GLU A 633 13.14 7.12 19.53
CA GLU A 633 13.55 8.45 19.05
C GLU A 633 14.51 8.39 17.82
N TYR A 634 15.05 7.20 17.55
CA TYR A 634 15.99 6.93 16.46
C TYR A 634 15.42 6.02 15.36
N SER A 635 14.11 5.78 15.34
CA SER A 635 13.46 4.93 14.33
C SER A 635 13.64 5.47 12.90
N ASN A 636 13.73 6.79 12.73
CA ASN A 636 13.86 7.46 11.43
C ASN A 636 15.20 8.20 11.28
N ILE A 637 16.28 7.46 11.05
CA ILE A 637 17.60 8.04 10.78
C ILE A 637 17.79 8.25 9.28
N ARG A 638 18.06 9.49 8.87
CA ARG A 638 18.36 9.84 7.47
C ARG A 638 19.82 9.50 7.12
N LYS A 639 20.14 9.37 5.83
CA LYS A 639 21.51 9.07 5.36
C LYS A 639 22.58 10.03 5.85
N ASN A 640 22.23 11.29 6.11
CA ASN A 640 23.13 12.31 6.66
C ASN A 640 23.24 12.26 8.20
N GLY A 641 22.72 11.22 8.84
CA GLY A 641 22.71 11.05 10.27
C GLY A 641 21.75 11.96 11.03
N LEU A 642 21.59 11.70 12.32
CA LEU A 642 20.82 12.51 13.26
C LEU A 642 21.69 12.94 14.44
N ILE A 643 21.35 14.03 15.10
CA ILE A 643 21.93 14.40 16.38
C ILE A 643 21.36 13.46 17.45
N ALA A 644 22.27 12.73 18.14
CA ALA A 644 21.91 11.85 19.23
C ALA A 644 22.00 12.54 20.60
N ILE A 645 22.97 13.43 20.76
CA ILE A 645 23.17 14.27 21.94
C ILE A 645 23.78 15.61 21.50
N ASN A 646 23.32 16.70 22.11
CA ASN A 646 24.00 17.98 21.95
C ASN A 646 25.16 18.04 22.93
N LEU A 647 26.39 18.09 22.40
CA LEU A 647 27.59 18.19 23.19
C LEU A 647 27.86 19.65 23.59
N ARG A 648 28.55 19.83 24.71
CA ARG A 648 29.13 21.09 25.10
C ARG A 648 30.41 21.35 24.30
N ASP A 649 30.87 22.59 24.27
CA ASP A 649 32.16 22.95 23.67
C ASP A 649 33.28 22.11 24.36
N ASP A 650 34.18 21.56 23.57
CA ASP A 650 35.29 20.69 24.01
C ASP A 650 34.92 19.40 24.71
N ASP A 651 33.67 18.88 24.49
CA ASP A 651 33.25 17.55 24.97
C ASP A 651 33.04 16.58 23.79
N GLU A 652 33.22 15.29 24.06
CA GLU A 652 33.09 14.22 23.10
C GLU A 652 32.21 13.08 23.66
N LEU A 653 31.37 12.49 22.81
CA LEU A 653 30.67 11.26 23.14
C LEU A 653 31.66 10.08 23.09
N ILE A 654 31.79 9.33 24.18
CA ILE A 654 32.81 8.26 24.27
C ILE A 654 32.22 6.84 24.25
N GLU A 655 31.04 6.64 24.83
CA GLU A 655 30.42 5.31 24.87
C GLU A 655 28.89 5.42 24.88
N VAL A 656 28.24 4.44 24.25
CA VAL A 656 26.76 4.28 24.24
C VAL A 656 26.46 2.81 24.53
N LYS A 657 25.45 2.56 25.37
CA LYS A 657 24.98 1.21 25.66
C LYS A 657 23.46 1.13 25.66
N VAL A 658 22.95 -0.03 25.34
CA VAL A 658 21.52 -0.34 25.48
C VAL A 658 21.23 -0.71 26.92
N THR A 659 20.15 -0.17 27.48
CA THR A 659 19.69 -0.42 28.85
C THR A 659 18.20 -0.75 28.88
N ASP A 660 17.81 -1.49 29.93
CA ASP A 660 16.45 -2.05 30.14
C ASP A 660 15.71 -1.44 31.33
N GLN A 661 16.10 -0.24 31.78
CA GLN A 661 15.54 0.56 32.87
C GLN A 661 15.90 0.15 34.32
N ASP A 662 16.60 -0.96 34.58
CA ASP A 662 16.94 -1.40 35.96
C ASP A 662 18.45 -1.72 36.13
N SER A 663 19.30 -1.09 35.38
CA SER A 663 20.74 -1.33 35.46
C SER A 663 21.46 -0.36 36.41
N ASP A 664 22.53 -0.84 37.12
CA ASP A 664 23.49 0.03 37.74
C ASP A 664 24.54 0.46 36.74
N ILE A 665 24.83 1.75 36.71
CA ILE A 665 25.80 2.38 35.80
C ILE A 665 27.10 2.64 36.53
N PHE A 666 28.23 2.25 35.94
CA PHE A 666 29.56 2.54 36.41
C PHE A 666 30.26 3.50 35.46
N LEU A 667 30.75 4.64 35.94
CA LEU A 667 31.64 5.51 35.19
C LEU A 667 33.02 5.47 35.83
N VAL A 668 34.05 5.24 35.04
CA VAL A 668 35.45 5.18 35.51
C VAL A 668 36.27 6.26 34.83
N THR A 669 37.12 6.93 35.62
CA THR A 669 37.95 8.02 35.12
C THR A 669 39.42 7.65 34.94
N LYS A 670 40.09 8.44 34.14
CA LYS A 670 41.54 8.34 33.86
C LYS A 670 42.40 8.33 35.13
N TYR A 671 41.99 9.10 36.14
CA TYR A 671 42.71 9.16 37.44
C TYR A 671 42.25 8.12 38.44
N GLY A 672 41.52 7.10 37.99
CA GLY A 672 41.14 5.93 38.80
C GLY A 672 40.05 6.21 39.82
N MET A 673 39.13 7.11 39.51
CA MET A 673 37.89 7.26 40.26
C MET A 673 36.76 6.49 39.57
N CYS A 674 35.79 6.01 40.36
CA CYS A 674 34.62 5.29 39.87
C CYS A 674 33.37 5.75 40.62
N ILE A 675 32.31 5.99 39.95
CA ILE A 675 30.98 6.20 40.52
C ILE A 675 30.02 5.11 40.05
N ARG A 676 29.17 4.60 40.96
CA ARG A 676 28.12 3.66 40.71
C ARG A 676 26.80 4.33 41.09
N PHE A 677 25.82 4.42 40.16
CA PHE A 677 24.49 4.95 40.41
C PHE A 677 23.45 4.16 39.63
N LYS A 678 22.17 4.34 40.02
CA LYS A 678 21.04 3.68 39.34
C LYS A 678 20.73 4.36 38.04
N GLU A 679 20.40 3.60 37.00
CA GLU A 679 19.91 4.13 35.72
C GLU A 679 18.68 5.03 35.92
N THR A 680 17.82 4.69 36.88
CA THR A 680 16.62 5.43 37.22
C THR A 680 16.87 6.86 37.74
N ASP A 681 18.10 7.14 38.21
CA ASP A 681 18.51 8.51 38.60
C ASP A 681 18.63 9.44 37.37
N VAL A 682 18.64 8.88 36.17
CA VAL A 682 18.67 9.63 34.91
C VAL A 682 17.33 9.49 34.20
N ARG A 683 16.57 10.59 34.15
CA ARG A 683 15.30 10.63 33.44
C ARG A 683 15.49 10.47 31.93
N ASN A 684 14.52 9.86 31.26
CA ASN A 684 14.44 9.86 29.79
C ASN A 684 14.31 11.29 29.27
N THR A 685 15.10 11.61 28.26
CA THR A 685 15.09 12.93 27.61
C THR A 685 15.11 12.78 26.11
N GLY A 686 14.49 13.73 25.42
CA GLY A 686 14.44 13.75 23.96
C GLY A 686 15.83 13.90 23.34
N ARG A 687 15.94 13.52 22.11
CA ARG A 687 17.16 13.42 21.30
C ARG A 687 18.03 14.68 21.30
N MET A 688 17.45 15.87 21.31
CA MET A 688 18.17 17.16 21.25
C MET A 688 18.68 17.67 22.61
N SER A 689 18.55 16.92 23.69
CA SER A 689 19.03 17.34 25.00
C SER A 689 20.55 17.15 25.17
N MET A 690 21.16 17.94 26.07
CA MET A 690 22.58 17.85 26.41
C MET A 690 22.87 16.77 27.45
N GLY A 691 21.84 16.23 28.14
CA GLY A 691 22.05 15.31 29.26
C GLY A 691 22.19 16.01 30.60
N VAL A 692 22.61 15.22 31.61
CA VAL A 692 22.79 15.66 32.99
C VAL A 692 24.18 15.23 33.51
N ILE A 693 24.64 15.84 34.58
CA ILE A 693 25.95 15.47 35.18
C ILE A 693 25.82 14.06 35.77
N GLY A 694 26.55 13.12 35.25
CA GLY A 694 26.71 11.74 35.77
C GLY A 694 27.77 11.67 36.82
N MET A 695 28.96 12.28 36.58
CA MET A 695 30.06 12.37 37.49
C MET A 695 30.68 13.76 37.49
N ASN A 696 31.00 14.28 38.66
CA ASN A 696 31.67 15.56 38.82
C ASN A 696 33.18 15.36 38.76
N LEU A 697 33.80 15.77 37.67
CA LEU A 697 35.23 15.57 37.39
C LEU A 697 36.05 16.79 37.85
N ASN A 698 37.31 16.54 38.17
CA ASN A 698 38.28 17.62 38.27
C ASN A 698 38.68 18.13 36.86
N ASP A 699 39.21 19.33 36.75
CA ASP A 699 39.47 20.01 35.45
C ASP A 699 40.35 19.20 34.49
N THR A 700 41.23 18.34 34.97
CA THR A 700 42.15 17.55 34.14
C THR A 700 41.75 16.08 34.03
N ASP A 701 40.65 15.67 34.69
CA ASP A 701 40.18 14.28 34.64
C ASP A 701 39.14 14.07 33.51
N GLU A 702 39.06 12.87 33.01
CA GLU A 702 38.16 12.46 31.97
C GLU A 702 37.61 11.08 32.21
N VAL A 703 36.34 10.84 31.79
CA VAL A 703 35.75 9.49 31.81
C VAL A 703 36.42 8.66 30.73
N VAL A 704 36.83 7.43 31.05
CA VAL A 704 37.49 6.50 30.11
C VAL A 704 36.57 5.32 29.72
N GLY A 705 35.45 5.13 30.41
CA GLY A 705 34.50 4.10 30.06
C GLY A 705 33.29 4.04 30.97
N MET A 706 32.24 3.45 30.45
CA MET A 706 30.96 3.18 31.09
C MET A 706 30.68 1.66 31.11
N GLN A 707 30.25 1.11 32.23
CA GLN A 707 29.90 -0.30 32.35
C GLN A 707 28.53 -0.45 33.02
N LEU A 708 27.84 -1.54 32.71
CA LEU A 708 26.56 -1.92 33.32
C LEU A 708 26.78 -3.13 34.24
N LYS A 709 26.08 -3.16 35.35
CA LYS A 709 26.09 -4.30 36.28
C LYS A 709 25.71 -5.63 35.60
N SER A 710 24.75 -5.59 34.67
CA SER A 710 24.30 -6.76 33.92
C SER A 710 25.37 -7.41 33.05
N GLN A 711 26.52 -6.74 32.83
CA GLN A 711 27.56 -7.20 31.91
C GLN A 711 28.67 -8.02 32.59
N GLY A 712 28.65 -8.19 33.90
CA GLY A 712 29.64 -8.98 34.63
C GLY A 712 29.59 -8.81 36.15
N ASP A 713 30.32 -9.65 36.90
CA ASP A 713 30.39 -9.69 38.36
C ASP A 713 31.55 -8.85 38.90
N SER A 714 32.49 -8.52 38.06
CA SER A 714 33.69 -7.79 38.44
C SER A 714 34.04 -6.73 37.36
N LEU A 715 34.65 -5.63 37.80
CA LEU A 715 35.24 -4.64 36.92
C LEU A 715 36.72 -4.93 36.69
N LEU A 716 37.09 -5.21 35.45
CA LEU A 716 38.48 -5.22 35.01
C LEU A 716 38.89 -3.78 34.71
N ILE A 717 39.91 -3.29 35.38
CA ILE A 717 40.47 -1.97 35.19
C ILE A 717 41.93 -2.12 34.76
N VAL A 718 42.28 -1.50 33.63
CA VAL A 718 43.61 -1.62 33.03
C VAL A 718 44.24 -0.23 32.86
N SER A 719 45.56 -0.15 33.14
CA SER A 719 46.31 1.08 32.96
C SER A 719 47.23 1.04 31.74
N GLU A 720 47.70 2.20 31.31
CA GLU A 720 48.50 2.42 30.08
C GLU A 720 49.82 1.62 30.10
N ASN A 721 50.41 1.35 31.26
CA ASN A 721 51.67 0.59 31.37
C ASN A 721 51.42 -0.92 31.56
N GLY A 722 50.23 -1.42 31.19
CA GLY A 722 49.97 -2.87 31.16
C GLY A 722 49.71 -3.54 32.51
N LEU A 723 49.42 -2.76 33.55
CA LEU A 723 48.97 -3.32 34.83
C LEU A 723 47.45 -3.27 34.89
N GLY A 724 46.82 -4.29 35.48
CA GLY A 724 45.39 -4.33 35.64
C GLY A 724 44.96 -5.28 36.76
N LYS A 725 43.70 -5.23 37.11
CA LYS A 725 43.07 -6.04 38.14
C LYS A 725 41.59 -6.21 37.90
N ARG A 726 41.03 -7.24 38.47
CA ARG A 726 39.61 -7.35 38.67
C ARG A 726 39.20 -6.88 40.06
N THR A 727 38.03 -6.28 40.21
CA THR A 727 37.46 -5.90 41.51
C THR A 727 35.99 -6.25 41.48
N TYR A 728 35.48 -6.97 42.47
CA TYR A 728 34.06 -7.32 42.54
C TYR A 728 33.20 -6.08 42.56
N ILE A 729 32.08 -6.13 41.83
CA ILE A 729 31.13 -5.05 41.71
C ILE A 729 30.57 -4.61 43.07
N ASP A 730 30.42 -5.53 44.02
CA ASP A 730 29.90 -5.26 45.36
C ASP A 730 30.82 -4.42 46.25
N GLU A 731 32.11 -4.26 45.87
CA GLU A 731 32.97 -3.32 46.53
C GLU A 731 32.68 -1.85 46.23
N PHE A 732 31.85 -1.58 45.22
CA PHE A 732 31.45 -0.24 44.81
C PHE A 732 30.05 0.08 45.35
N THR A 733 29.98 0.98 46.30
CA THR A 733 28.71 1.43 46.89
C THR A 733 27.91 2.23 45.88
N VAL A 734 26.59 2.02 45.84
CA VAL A 734 25.66 2.82 45.02
C VAL A 734 25.61 4.24 45.56
N GLN A 735 25.79 5.22 44.72
CA GLN A 735 25.78 6.65 45.03
C GLN A 735 24.73 7.36 44.16
N HIS A 736 24.39 8.60 44.49
CA HIS A 736 23.63 9.45 43.57
C HIS A 736 24.53 9.98 42.46
N ARG A 737 24.00 10.09 41.23
CA ARG A 737 24.72 10.70 40.11
C ARG A 737 25.21 12.11 40.45
N GLY A 738 26.27 12.56 39.77
CA GLY A 738 26.86 13.88 39.98
C GLY A 738 27.81 13.99 41.12
N GLY A 739 28.10 12.88 41.84
CA GLY A 739 29.17 12.79 42.84
C GLY A 739 30.57 12.71 42.23
N LYS A 740 31.63 12.85 43.08
CA LYS A 740 33.02 12.68 42.65
C LYS A 740 33.44 11.20 42.54
N GLY A 741 32.58 10.26 42.97
CA GLY A 741 32.88 8.84 43.01
C GLY A 741 33.89 8.46 44.10
N ILE A 742 34.38 7.21 44.06
CA ILE A 742 35.33 6.63 44.98
C ILE A 742 36.56 6.09 44.23
N LYS A 743 37.72 6.03 44.88
CA LYS A 743 38.92 5.47 44.24
C LYS A 743 38.72 3.99 43.87
N CYS A 744 38.92 3.65 42.61
CA CYS A 744 38.83 2.31 42.05
C CYS A 744 40.22 1.74 41.67
N TYR A 745 41.19 2.61 41.47
CA TYR A 745 42.55 2.22 41.05
C TYR A 745 43.61 3.14 41.69
N LYS A 746 44.75 2.58 42.11
CA LYS A 746 45.87 3.35 42.65
C LYS A 746 46.87 3.68 41.54
N ILE A 747 46.86 4.94 41.09
CA ILE A 747 47.77 5.44 40.09
C ILE A 747 49.15 5.71 40.72
N THR A 748 50.19 5.29 40.03
CA THR A 748 51.62 5.49 40.36
C THR A 748 52.39 5.72 39.06
N GLU A 749 53.61 6.20 39.11
CA GLU A 749 54.46 6.32 37.91
C GLU A 749 54.63 4.95 37.19
N LYS A 750 54.60 3.85 37.95
CA LYS A 750 54.75 2.48 37.44
C LYS A 750 53.50 2.04 36.66
N THR A 751 52.31 2.45 37.07
CA THR A 751 51.06 2.03 36.43
C THR A 751 50.70 2.94 35.24
N GLY A 752 50.99 4.22 35.34
CA GLY A 752 50.40 5.22 34.45
C GLY A 752 48.90 5.38 34.72
N TYR A 753 48.20 6.03 33.79
CA TYR A 753 46.77 6.34 33.89
C TYR A 753 45.89 5.14 33.51
N VAL A 754 44.65 5.12 33.98
CA VAL A 754 43.66 4.13 33.55
C VAL A 754 43.24 4.44 32.10
N ILE A 755 43.28 3.41 31.25
CA ILE A 755 42.94 3.54 29.83
C ILE A 755 41.60 2.86 29.48
N GLY A 756 41.10 1.95 30.33
CA GLY A 756 39.86 1.28 30.04
C GLY A 756 39.33 0.44 31.20
N VAL A 757 38.05 0.21 31.16
CA VAL A 757 37.28 -0.61 32.08
C VAL A 757 36.34 -1.53 31.32
N LYS A 758 36.20 -2.78 31.78
CA LYS A 758 35.22 -3.75 31.27
C LYS A 758 34.57 -4.48 32.42
N ALA A 759 33.27 -4.67 32.39
CA ALA A 759 32.56 -5.59 33.28
C ALA A 759 32.73 -7.02 32.76
N VAL A 760 33.19 -7.91 33.60
CA VAL A 760 33.62 -9.26 33.21
C VAL A 760 33.21 -10.32 34.23
N ASN A 761 33.07 -11.56 33.76
CA ASN A 761 32.92 -12.79 34.56
C ASN A 761 34.14 -13.68 34.31
N ASP A 762 34.27 -14.77 35.07
CA ASP A 762 35.40 -15.70 34.93
C ASP A 762 35.46 -16.38 33.55
N GLU A 763 34.33 -16.53 32.87
CA GLU A 763 34.23 -17.17 31.55
C GLU A 763 34.66 -16.26 30.40
N HIS A 764 34.82 -14.97 30.65
CA HIS A 764 35.15 -14.02 29.61
C HIS A 764 36.63 -14.04 29.26
N GLU A 765 36.93 -13.65 28.02
CA GLU A 765 38.26 -13.37 27.54
C GLU A 765 38.34 -11.92 27.08
N ILE A 766 39.50 -11.30 27.27
CA ILE A 766 39.75 -9.94 26.76
C ILE A 766 40.93 -9.92 25.81
N MET A 767 40.89 -8.98 24.90
CA MET A 767 42.06 -8.60 24.10
C MET A 767 42.61 -7.26 24.62
N MET A 768 43.93 -7.23 24.88
CA MET A 768 44.66 -6.00 25.14
C MET A 768 45.41 -5.63 23.87
N ILE A 769 45.28 -4.39 23.46
CA ILE A 769 45.87 -3.87 22.22
C ILE A 769 46.91 -2.79 22.61
N THR A 770 48.12 -2.91 22.11
CA THR A 770 49.16 -1.91 22.33
C THR A 770 49.20 -0.83 21.26
N THR A 771 49.88 0.28 21.52
CA THR A 771 50.09 1.35 20.57
C THR A 771 50.83 0.93 19.29
N GLU A 772 51.55 -0.20 19.31
CA GLU A 772 52.21 -0.80 18.15
C GLU A 772 51.37 -1.88 17.46
N GLY A 773 50.11 -2.02 17.82
CA GLY A 773 49.21 -3.00 17.19
C GLY A 773 49.42 -4.45 17.67
N ILE A 774 50.21 -4.70 18.74
CA ILE A 774 50.36 -6.03 19.34
C ILE A 774 49.10 -6.35 20.12
N ILE A 775 48.49 -7.50 19.84
CA ILE A 775 47.25 -7.98 20.49
C ILE A 775 47.58 -9.18 21.37
N ILE A 776 47.19 -9.13 22.62
CA ILE A 776 47.28 -10.25 23.58
C ILE A 776 45.88 -10.59 24.04
N GLN A 777 45.55 -11.88 24.04
CA GLN A 777 44.29 -12.41 24.57
C GLN A 777 44.57 -13.02 25.95
N LEU A 778 43.78 -12.63 26.95
CA LEU A 778 43.85 -13.08 28.32
C LEU A 778 42.50 -13.63 28.78
N ARG A 779 42.54 -14.71 29.58
CA ARG A 779 41.36 -15.22 30.24
C ARG A 779 41.13 -14.49 31.55
N MET A 780 39.88 -14.30 31.93
CA MET A 780 39.59 -13.61 33.17
C MET A 780 39.97 -14.44 34.41
N GLU A 781 39.90 -15.77 34.34
CA GLU A 781 40.34 -16.66 35.40
C GLU A 781 41.83 -16.48 35.79
N ASP A 782 42.67 -16.03 34.83
CA ASP A 782 44.11 -15.83 35.03
C ASP A 782 44.43 -14.45 35.67
N ILE A 783 43.46 -13.56 35.80
CA ILE A 783 43.65 -12.20 36.36
C ILE A 783 43.15 -12.16 37.80
N SER A 784 44.03 -11.82 38.69
CA SER A 784 43.76 -11.75 40.12
C SER A 784 42.67 -10.74 40.47
N THR A 785 41.72 -11.17 41.31
CA THR A 785 40.74 -10.29 41.93
C THR A 785 41.39 -9.60 43.14
N LEU A 786 41.37 -8.28 43.14
CA LEU A 786 42.05 -7.45 44.13
C LEU A 786 41.08 -6.34 44.62
N GLY A 787 41.34 -5.92 45.85
CA GLY A 787 40.56 -4.85 46.45
C GLY A 787 40.64 -3.53 45.69
N ARG A 788 39.66 -2.70 45.90
CA ARG A 788 39.40 -1.48 45.17
C ARG A 788 40.55 -0.52 45.05
N ILE A 789 41.37 -0.31 46.11
CA ILE A 789 42.46 0.67 46.17
C ILE A 789 43.81 -0.03 45.97
N THR A 790 44.00 -0.76 44.90
CA THR A 790 45.26 -1.43 44.54
C THR A 790 45.73 -1.02 43.14
N SER A 791 46.98 -1.24 42.84
CA SER A 791 47.59 -0.89 41.54
C SER A 791 47.50 -2.00 40.50
N GLY A 792 46.92 -3.14 40.86
CA GLY A 792 46.83 -4.30 39.97
C GLY A 792 48.11 -5.11 39.83
N VAL A 793 48.07 -6.10 38.97
CA VAL A 793 49.19 -6.98 38.60
C VAL A 793 49.59 -6.73 37.15
N LYS A 794 50.79 -7.15 36.77
CA LYS A 794 51.25 -7.01 35.39
C LYS A 794 50.51 -8.01 34.50
N LEU A 795 49.78 -7.50 33.49
CA LEU A 795 49.04 -8.31 32.56
C LEU A 795 49.77 -8.55 31.23
N ILE A 796 50.63 -7.59 30.85
CA ILE A 796 51.41 -7.64 29.61
C ILE A 796 52.80 -7.10 29.84
N ASN A 797 53.82 -7.67 29.18
CA ASN A 797 55.18 -7.13 29.10
C ASN A 797 55.24 -6.17 27.91
N LEU A 798 55.43 -4.88 28.17
CA LEU A 798 55.58 -3.84 27.19
C LEU A 798 57.04 -3.46 27.00
N ASP A 799 57.46 -3.20 25.75
CA ASP A 799 58.77 -2.64 25.43
C ASP A 799 58.83 -1.17 25.81
N LYS A 800 60.06 -0.61 25.83
CA LYS A 800 60.31 0.78 26.28
C LYS A 800 59.56 1.73 25.37
N GLY A 801 58.56 2.49 25.91
CA GLY A 801 57.82 3.50 25.18
C GLY A 801 56.47 3.01 24.62
N VAL A 802 56.24 1.69 24.63
CA VAL A 802 54.99 1.08 24.21
C VAL A 802 53.98 1.14 25.35
N LYS A 803 52.71 1.51 25.02
CA LYS A 803 51.64 1.57 25.99
C LYS A 803 50.48 0.67 25.54
N VAL A 804 49.60 0.32 26.47
CA VAL A 804 48.32 -0.28 26.12
C VAL A 804 47.41 0.83 25.58
N ALA A 805 46.89 0.64 24.39
CA ALA A 805 46.01 1.62 23.72
C ALA A 805 44.55 1.37 24.07
N LYS A 806 44.09 0.10 24.06
CA LYS A 806 42.67 -0.24 24.28
C LYS A 806 42.52 -1.68 24.84
N ILE A 807 41.38 -1.93 25.45
CA ILE A 807 40.94 -3.28 25.85
C ILE A 807 39.61 -3.58 25.23
N ALA A 808 39.45 -4.77 24.65
CA ALA A 808 38.23 -5.27 24.05
C ALA A 808 37.80 -6.57 24.69
N LYS A 809 36.53 -6.76 24.98
CA LYS A 809 35.97 -8.00 25.49
C LYS A 809 35.63 -8.90 24.30
N VAL A 810 36.17 -10.13 24.32
CA VAL A 810 35.75 -11.16 23.37
C VAL A 810 34.44 -11.73 23.89
N ARG A 811 33.39 -11.59 23.12
CA ARG A 811 32.08 -12.15 23.49
C ARG A 811 32.13 -13.68 23.41
N GLU A 812 31.47 -14.32 24.35
CA GLU A 812 31.28 -15.73 24.66
C GLU A 812 31.51 -16.72 23.51
N LYS A 813 32.12 -17.88 23.88
CA LYS A 813 32.03 -19.10 23.06
C LYS A 813 30.57 -19.32 22.66
N VAL A 814 30.32 -19.36 21.40
CA VAL A 814 29.12 -20.01 20.88
C VAL A 814 29.18 -21.44 21.36
N SER A 815 28.36 -21.81 22.35
CA SER A 815 28.08 -23.20 22.62
C SER A 815 27.56 -23.76 21.31
N ASP A 816 28.18 -24.84 20.81
CA ASP A 816 27.64 -25.64 19.72
C ASP A 816 26.26 -26.15 20.13
N GLY A 817 25.25 -25.32 19.95
CA GLY A 817 23.87 -25.72 19.97
C GLY A 817 23.56 -26.41 18.64
N THR A 818 23.97 -27.67 18.53
CA THR A 818 23.30 -28.61 17.66
C THR A 818 21.88 -28.75 18.18
N ALA A 819 20.99 -27.88 17.71
CA ALA A 819 19.58 -28.17 17.71
C ALA A 819 19.39 -29.28 16.68
N GLU A 820 19.30 -30.50 17.17
CA GLU A 820 18.72 -31.63 16.43
C GLU A 820 17.31 -31.22 16.01
N TYR A 821 17.18 -30.83 14.78
CA TYR A 821 15.88 -30.80 14.13
C TYR A 821 15.48 -32.26 13.92
N HIS A 822 14.60 -32.77 14.78
CA HIS A 822 13.82 -33.95 14.47
C HIS A 822 12.94 -33.58 13.26
N VAL A 823 13.35 -34.05 12.11
CA VAL A 823 12.47 -34.20 10.96
C VAL A 823 11.56 -35.39 11.31
N GLU A 824 10.33 -35.12 11.65
CA GLU A 824 9.29 -36.16 11.63
C GLU A 824 9.07 -36.53 10.16
N GLU A 825 9.64 -37.69 9.76
CA GLU A 825 9.23 -38.40 8.55
C GLU A 825 7.80 -38.92 8.79
N GLU A 826 6.82 -38.26 8.17
CA GLU A 826 5.50 -38.87 7.96
C GLU A 826 5.68 -40.04 7.00
N THR A 827 5.69 -41.23 7.53
CA THR A 827 5.54 -42.48 6.79
C THR A 827 4.10 -42.54 6.24
N GLU A 828 3.96 -42.38 4.90
CA GLU A 828 2.78 -42.83 4.19
C GLU A 828 2.64 -44.36 4.34
N GLU A 829 1.76 -44.81 5.20
CA GLU A 829 1.22 -46.18 5.11
C GLU A 829 0.20 -46.22 4.00
N GLY A 830 0.56 -46.96 2.98
CA GLY A 830 -0.38 -47.39 1.92
C GLY A 830 -1.43 -48.32 2.48
N ASN A 831 -2.64 -48.14 2.02
CA ASN A 831 -3.66 -49.19 2.03
C ASN A 831 -4.25 -49.40 0.64
N GLU A 832 -4.36 -50.66 0.32
CA GLU A 832 -4.88 -51.33 -0.88
C GLU A 832 -6.22 -50.76 -1.44
#